data_b8b7f494d87882172c4dc6c7836c3904
#
_entry.id   b8b7f494d87882172c4dc6c7836c3904
#
_cell.length_a   1.000
_cell.length_b   1.000
_cell.length_c   1.000
_cell.angle_alpha   90.00
_cell.angle_beta   90.00
_cell.angle_gamma   90.00
#
_symmetry.space_group_name_H-M   'P 1'
#
loop_
_entity.id
_entity.type
_entity.pdbx_description
1 polymer ?
#
loop_
_entity_poly.entity_id
_entity_poly.type
_entity_poly.pdbx_seq_one_letter_code
_entity_poly.pdbx_strand_id
1 'polypeptide(L)'
;MKKLVLQILLTSCVLELTRADKDDKLSEPQLNHNGAKRLYCPVNAYIENQPVNRHDTSLQLRQLRSEMVRVAAVQGPALDGYIVTSDDEHQSEVVDPRDMRREFLTGFTGSTGEAVVTIDKAVLWTDGRYHIQADHQLDCNWILMKEGQYDVPSITEWLMHEFQNQTKVRIGANPKLIPASMWKIWEDDLENSPVKLVAVGNDLVDLIWQVGRPEYNPHAAYPLPDEYSGKPWQEKIQRIRLEMEVSSADALVVTALDEISWLFNIRGYDLPHTPVLRSYAIITHGSIHLYAPRQKILRAVDIHLRTDSCYHKNCVKWHNYTTIWHDLRTMSQAWDTVWLPSPCCYTLGASKEIYNSIPPKKRLPKSSPIINLRAEKNKVEAAGMRKSHLKDAVAMCDFLSYMEEQYEFEPEGWDEMQVARLANELRYEQDDNKGISFPTIVGYGPHGAMPHYEPINLTNVKIGTTSTLVVDSGGQYLDGTTDVTRTLHFGDPTDEQKKAYTRVLIGSIQLSSLIFPSGLTTDQLDVVARGPLWSTGYDYMHGTGHGIGHFSSVHESPISVSYFVNNSVTGCSIKLKPGFFLSNEPGYYKEDDFGVRLENIIEVISAEKSTHSKQQFLKFRDVTLVPYEPKLIDVDMLTPLHRRWLNNYNKRIREEVGAELKKRLKMKAFYWMMLKTATIPETSSNSQSFFADYSHSMPSVSRPFHILVAIIVAYHIIENFTRMCN
;
A
#
# COMPACT_ATOMS: atom_id res chain seq x y z
N MET A 1 14.45 12.82 66.63
CA MET A 1 13.18 12.23 66.27
C MET A 1 12.79 12.44 64.77
N LYS A 2 12.84 13.66 64.19
CA LYS A 2 12.44 13.82 62.75
C LYS A 2 13.30 13.07 61.74
N LYS A 3 14.61 12.88 61.93
CA LYS A 3 15.49 12.09 61.06
C LYS A 3 15.25 10.59 61.16
N LEU A 4 14.82 10.09 62.32
CA LEU A 4 14.57 8.65 62.54
C LEU A 4 13.23 8.22 61.90
N VAL A 5 12.22 9.11 61.93
CA VAL A 5 10.91 8.89 61.30
C VAL A 5 11.02 8.90 59.78
N LEU A 6 11.85 9.77 59.19
CA LEU A 6 12.08 9.84 57.74
C LEU A 6 12.85 8.61 57.25
N GLN A 7 13.77 8.08 58.03
CA GLN A 7 14.55 6.89 57.71
C GLN A 7 13.69 5.62 57.79
N ILE A 8 12.74 5.52 58.74
CA ILE A 8 11.77 4.42 58.84
C ILE A 8 10.75 4.47 57.72
N LEU A 9 10.27 5.66 57.31
CA LEU A 9 9.36 5.81 56.16
C LEU A 9 10.04 5.49 54.82
N LEU A 10 11.30 5.90 54.63
CA LEU A 10 12.08 5.54 53.44
C LEU A 10 12.39 4.04 53.39
N THR A 11 12.66 3.38 54.51
CA THR A 11 12.92 1.95 54.56
C THR A 11 11.61 1.14 54.33
N SER A 12 10.46 1.60 54.81
CA SER A 12 9.17 0.98 54.53
C SER A 12 8.76 1.14 53.06
N CYS A 13 8.93 2.31 52.42
CA CYS A 13 8.69 2.51 51.01
C CYS A 13 9.61 1.68 50.12
N VAL A 14 10.89 1.54 50.48
CA VAL A 14 11.84 0.70 49.73
C VAL A 14 11.51 -0.78 49.90
N LEU A 15 11.01 -1.20 51.10
CA LEU A 15 10.57 -2.62 51.33
C LEU A 15 9.22 -2.93 50.66
N GLU A 16 8.30 -1.96 50.49
CA GLU A 16 7.09 -2.16 49.68
C GLU A 16 7.40 -2.16 48.18
N LEU A 17 8.29 -1.30 47.70
CA LEU A 17 8.74 -1.31 46.31
C LEU A 17 9.53 -2.59 45.96
N THR A 18 10.29 -3.16 46.89
CA THR A 18 10.99 -4.44 46.65
C THR A 18 10.12 -5.67 46.85
N ARG A 19 8.91 -5.54 47.45
CA ARG A 19 7.90 -6.62 47.51
C ARG A 19 6.95 -6.61 46.29
N ALA A 20 6.68 -5.44 45.70
CA ALA A 20 5.90 -5.36 44.47
C ALA A 20 6.65 -5.90 43.22
N ASP A 21 7.99 -5.98 43.29
CA ASP A 21 8.84 -6.42 42.17
C ASP A 21 9.15 -7.91 42.15
N LYS A 22 8.51 -8.74 42.99
CA LYS A 22 8.80 -10.18 43.05
C LYS A 22 7.75 -11.15 42.55
N ASP A 23 6.52 -10.67 42.26
CA ASP A 23 5.45 -11.56 41.84
C ASP A 23 4.76 -11.19 40.51
N ASP A 24 5.13 -10.11 39.82
CA ASP A 24 4.76 -9.83 38.43
C ASP A 24 5.95 -10.08 37.49
N LYS A 25 6.45 -11.29 37.45
CA LYS A 25 6.93 -11.83 36.19
C LYS A 25 5.65 -11.99 35.34
N LEU A 26 5.36 -11.03 34.47
CA LEU A 26 4.53 -11.28 33.31
C LEU A 26 5.07 -12.57 32.71
N SER A 27 4.34 -13.68 32.88
CA SER A 27 4.66 -14.94 32.23
C SER A 27 4.74 -14.63 30.74
N GLU A 28 5.84 -14.96 30.11
CA GLU A 28 5.94 -14.87 28.65
C GLU A 28 4.65 -15.53 28.08
N PRO A 29 3.96 -14.87 27.14
CA PRO A 29 2.73 -15.40 26.58
C PRO A 29 3.02 -16.80 26.02
N GLN A 30 2.17 -17.78 26.35
CA GLN A 30 2.29 -19.10 25.73
C GLN A 30 1.93 -18.98 24.26
N LEU A 31 2.87 -19.25 23.37
CA LEU A 31 2.68 -19.22 21.94
C LEU A 31 1.66 -20.26 21.48
N ASN A 32 0.71 -19.82 20.65
CA ASN A 32 -0.34 -20.67 20.09
C ASN A 32 0.09 -21.34 18.78
N HIS A 33 0.80 -22.44 18.87
CA HIS A 33 1.27 -23.20 17.71
C HIS A 33 0.15 -23.88 16.89
N ASN A 34 -1.08 -23.89 17.38
CA ASN A 34 -2.24 -24.42 16.67
C ASN A 34 -2.98 -23.35 15.85
N GLY A 35 -2.54 -22.10 15.90
CA GLY A 35 -3.12 -20.97 15.18
C GLY A 35 -4.44 -20.45 15.71
N ALA A 36 -4.99 -19.50 15.01
CA ALA A 36 -6.26 -18.87 15.38
C ALA A 36 -7.42 -19.84 15.30
N LYS A 37 -8.38 -19.71 16.24
CA LYS A 37 -9.65 -20.43 16.14
C LYS A 37 -10.40 -19.88 14.93
N ARG A 38 -10.71 -20.77 13.99
CA ARG A 38 -11.41 -20.41 12.77
C ARG A 38 -12.92 -20.60 12.89
N LEU A 39 -13.68 -19.61 12.43
CA LEU A 39 -15.13 -19.57 12.59
C LEU A 39 -15.83 -20.79 11.96
N TYR A 40 -15.37 -21.19 10.77
CA TYR A 40 -16.01 -22.24 9.96
C TYR A 40 -15.18 -23.52 9.83
N CYS A 41 -14.14 -23.68 10.64
CA CYS A 41 -13.32 -24.90 10.67
C CYS A 41 -13.19 -25.39 12.13
N PRO A 42 -14.27 -25.91 12.75
CA PRO A 42 -14.17 -26.49 14.08
C PRO A 42 -13.22 -27.69 14.05
N VAL A 43 -12.56 -27.97 15.19
CA VAL A 43 -11.49 -28.97 15.38
C VAL A 43 -11.81 -30.40 14.80
N ASN A 44 -13.07 -30.67 14.51
CA ASN A 44 -13.55 -31.93 13.93
C ASN A 44 -14.41 -31.71 12.65
N ALA A 45 -14.25 -30.60 11.92
CA ALA A 45 -15.01 -30.41 10.70
C ALA A 45 -14.48 -31.35 9.61
N TYR A 46 -15.33 -32.26 9.17
CA TYR A 46 -15.10 -32.98 7.91
C TYR A 46 -15.17 -31.96 6.75
N ILE A 47 -14.39 -32.21 5.71
CA ILE A 47 -14.31 -31.43 4.45
C ILE A 47 -15.69 -31.10 3.86
N GLU A 48 -16.70 -31.95 4.11
CA GLU A 48 -18.08 -31.82 3.64
C GLU A 48 -18.86 -30.60 4.19
N ASN A 49 -18.38 -29.94 5.25
CA ASN A 49 -19.06 -28.81 5.90
C ASN A 49 -18.34 -27.47 5.68
N GLN A 50 -17.42 -27.39 4.73
CA GLN A 50 -16.74 -26.12 4.42
C GLN A 50 -17.69 -25.15 3.70
N PRO A 51 -17.54 -23.83 3.92
CA PRO A 51 -18.27 -22.83 3.14
C PRO A 51 -18.07 -23.05 1.65
N VAL A 52 -19.16 -22.96 0.88
CA VAL A 52 -19.20 -23.24 -0.58
C VAL A 52 -18.24 -22.37 -1.38
N ASN A 53 -17.84 -21.23 -0.85
CA ASN A 53 -17.02 -20.21 -1.51
C ASN A 53 -15.51 -20.45 -1.35
N ARG A 54 -15.09 -21.46 -0.58
CA ARG A 54 -13.67 -21.76 -0.36
C ARG A 54 -13.13 -22.67 -1.44
N HIS A 55 -11.92 -22.35 -1.89
CA HIS A 55 -11.21 -23.19 -2.84
C HIS A 55 -10.65 -24.42 -2.11
N ASP A 56 -11.03 -25.64 -2.51
CA ASP A 56 -10.43 -26.87 -1.97
C ASP A 56 -9.01 -27.05 -2.48
N THR A 57 -8.03 -26.90 -1.57
CA THR A 57 -6.60 -26.99 -1.86
C THR A 57 -6.00 -28.38 -1.64
N SER A 58 -6.83 -29.39 -1.36
CA SER A 58 -6.38 -30.76 -1.06
C SER A 58 -5.55 -31.39 -2.17
N LEU A 59 -5.87 -31.07 -3.43
CA LEU A 59 -5.11 -31.57 -4.60
C LEU A 59 -3.74 -30.93 -4.68
N GLN A 60 -3.66 -29.61 -4.58
CA GLN A 60 -2.41 -28.84 -4.63
C GLN A 60 -1.45 -29.27 -3.51
N LEU A 61 -1.96 -29.43 -2.29
CA LEU A 61 -1.17 -29.89 -1.15
C LEU A 61 -0.62 -31.32 -1.36
N ARG A 62 -1.45 -32.26 -1.88
CA ARG A 62 -0.97 -33.61 -2.21
C ARG A 62 0.10 -33.60 -3.28
N GLN A 63 -0.05 -32.79 -4.32
CA GLN A 63 0.92 -32.67 -5.41
C GLN A 63 2.22 -32.05 -4.89
N LEU A 64 2.16 -30.96 -4.11
CA LEU A 64 3.35 -30.33 -3.52
C LEU A 64 4.11 -31.30 -2.62
N ARG A 65 3.42 -32.03 -1.72
CA ARG A 65 4.02 -33.06 -0.87
C ARG A 65 4.69 -34.17 -1.68
N SER A 66 4.13 -34.54 -2.83
CA SER A 66 4.77 -35.49 -3.74
C SER A 66 6.09 -34.94 -4.33
N GLU A 67 6.12 -33.65 -4.69
CA GLU A 67 7.33 -33.02 -5.22
C GLU A 67 8.40 -32.83 -4.13
N MET A 68 8.02 -32.57 -2.87
CA MET A 68 8.93 -32.43 -1.72
C MET A 68 9.77 -33.68 -1.49
N VAL A 69 9.27 -34.87 -1.80
CA VAL A 69 10.00 -36.13 -1.63
C VAL A 69 10.68 -36.61 -2.91
N ARG A 70 10.42 -35.99 -4.05
CA ARG A 70 10.97 -36.38 -5.36
C ARG A 70 12.37 -35.82 -5.56
N VAL A 71 13.38 -36.69 -5.53
CA VAL A 71 14.82 -36.33 -5.62
C VAL A 71 15.13 -35.41 -6.81
N ALA A 72 14.53 -35.66 -7.99
CA ALA A 72 14.75 -34.84 -9.19
C ALA A 72 14.18 -33.42 -9.07
N ALA A 73 13.08 -33.23 -8.31
CA ALA A 73 12.49 -31.92 -8.05
C ALA A 73 13.35 -31.10 -7.06
N VAL A 74 13.69 -31.72 -5.95
CA VAL A 74 14.46 -31.11 -4.84
C VAL A 74 15.94 -30.98 -5.19
N GLN A 75 16.45 -31.76 -6.15
CA GLN A 75 17.88 -31.88 -6.46
C GLN A 75 18.73 -32.32 -5.26
N GLY A 76 18.15 -33.19 -4.40
CA GLY A 76 18.75 -33.66 -3.18
C GLY A 76 17.85 -34.60 -2.37
N PRO A 77 18.16 -34.88 -1.11
CA PRO A 77 17.30 -35.66 -0.22
C PRO A 77 15.92 -35.01 -0.05
N ALA A 78 14.89 -35.82 0.29
CA ALA A 78 13.55 -35.37 0.58
C ALA A 78 13.51 -34.20 1.57
N LEU A 79 12.47 -33.37 1.44
CA LEU A 79 12.16 -32.26 2.34
C LEU A 79 11.08 -32.68 3.34
N ASP A 80 11.18 -32.20 4.56
CA ASP A 80 10.16 -32.34 5.61
C ASP A 80 9.11 -31.21 5.54
N GLY A 81 9.47 -30.08 4.91
CA GLY A 81 8.59 -28.97 4.65
C GLY A 81 9.08 -28.07 3.51
N TYR A 82 8.18 -27.20 3.00
CA TYR A 82 8.48 -26.24 1.95
C TYR A 82 7.79 -24.90 2.26
N ILE A 83 8.53 -23.79 2.11
CA ILE A 83 8.05 -22.43 2.34
C ILE A 83 7.72 -21.79 1.00
N VAL A 84 6.54 -21.17 0.90
CA VAL A 84 6.06 -20.42 -0.26
C VAL A 84 5.68 -19.01 0.19
N THR A 85 6.38 -18.00 -0.31
CA THR A 85 6.10 -16.58 -0.04
C THR A 85 5.19 -15.97 -1.10
N SER A 86 4.75 -14.74 -0.86
CA SER A 86 3.99 -13.95 -1.85
C SER A 86 4.87 -13.38 -2.96
N ASP A 87 6.18 -13.31 -2.73
CA ASP A 87 7.11 -12.54 -3.56
C ASP A 87 7.40 -13.18 -4.92
N ASP A 88 7.76 -12.31 -5.89
CA ASP A 88 8.38 -12.70 -7.16
C ASP A 88 9.93 -12.62 -7.09
N GLU A 89 10.61 -12.83 -8.23
CA GLU A 89 12.08 -12.74 -8.33
C GLU A 89 12.64 -11.32 -8.06
N HIS A 90 11.78 -10.30 -8.12
CA HIS A 90 12.11 -8.89 -7.94
C HIS A 90 11.73 -8.36 -6.56
N GLN A 91 11.05 -9.16 -5.75
CA GLN A 91 10.48 -8.80 -4.45
C GLN A 91 9.44 -7.68 -4.60
N SER A 92 8.60 -7.80 -5.63
CA SER A 92 7.51 -6.87 -5.90
C SER A 92 6.40 -7.03 -4.87
N GLU A 93 5.82 -5.93 -4.40
CA GLU A 93 4.67 -5.93 -3.49
C GLU A 93 3.41 -6.49 -4.18
N VAL A 94 3.18 -6.07 -5.41
CA VAL A 94 2.13 -6.62 -6.29
C VAL A 94 2.80 -7.46 -7.35
N VAL A 95 2.43 -8.72 -7.47
CA VAL A 95 3.05 -9.65 -8.39
C VAL A 95 2.18 -9.88 -9.63
N ASP A 96 2.80 -10.29 -10.73
CA ASP A 96 2.07 -10.74 -11.93
C ASP A 96 1.21 -11.97 -11.59
N PRO A 97 0.00 -12.12 -12.15
CA PRO A 97 -0.86 -13.28 -11.92
C PRO A 97 -0.15 -14.63 -12.15
N ARG A 98 0.83 -14.69 -13.05
CA ARG A 98 1.67 -15.88 -13.26
C ARG A 98 2.55 -16.24 -12.06
N ASP A 99 2.86 -15.27 -11.22
CA ASP A 99 3.76 -15.42 -10.07
C ASP A 99 3.00 -15.55 -8.73
N MET A 100 1.66 -15.56 -8.73
CA MET A 100 0.80 -15.72 -7.54
C MET A 100 0.80 -17.17 -7.00
N ARG A 101 1.98 -17.71 -6.70
CA ARG A 101 2.20 -19.10 -6.26
C ARG A 101 1.51 -19.42 -4.96
N ARG A 102 1.58 -18.49 -3.98
CA ARG A 102 0.93 -18.65 -2.68
C ARG A 102 -0.59 -18.72 -2.85
N GLU A 103 -1.19 -17.82 -3.65
CA GLU A 103 -2.62 -17.83 -3.94
C GLU A 103 -3.05 -19.15 -4.61
N PHE A 104 -2.34 -19.60 -5.64
CA PHE A 104 -2.61 -20.90 -6.27
C PHE A 104 -2.61 -22.06 -5.26
N LEU A 105 -1.68 -22.02 -4.29
CA LEU A 105 -1.53 -23.10 -3.30
C LEU A 105 -2.57 -23.04 -2.19
N THR A 106 -2.96 -21.83 -1.75
CA THR A 106 -3.75 -21.62 -0.54
C THR A 106 -5.21 -21.21 -0.80
N GLY A 107 -5.52 -20.68 -1.99
CA GLY A 107 -6.78 -20.01 -2.30
C GLY A 107 -6.93 -18.63 -1.63
N PHE A 108 -5.93 -18.15 -0.89
CA PHE A 108 -5.93 -16.85 -0.24
C PHE A 108 -5.41 -15.76 -1.18
N THR A 109 -6.20 -14.72 -1.44
CA THR A 109 -5.92 -13.66 -2.43
C THR A 109 -5.28 -12.39 -1.85
N GLY A 110 -5.08 -12.28 -0.53
CA GLY A 110 -4.40 -11.15 0.08
C GLY A 110 -3.00 -10.94 -0.50
N SER A 111 -2.47 -9.72 -0.51
CA SER A 111 -1.18 -9.43 -1.16
C SER A 111 0.03 -9.97 -0.40
N THR A 112 -0.08 -10.21 0.91
CA THR A 112 1.04 -10.61 1.77
C THR A 112 0.71 -11.85 2.59
N GLY A 113 1.67 -12.77 2.68
CA GLY A 113 1.61 -13.94 3.55
C GLY A 113 2.61 -15.01 3.14
N GLU A 114 3.03 -15.80 4.11
CA GLU A 114 3.95 -16.93 3.97
C GLU A 114 3.22 -18.24 4.29
N ALA A 115 3.30 -19.19 3.39
CA ALA A 115 2.77 -20.53 3.58
C ALA A 115 3.89 -21.51 3.89
N VAL A 116 3.69 -22.34 4.90
CA VAL A 116 4.57 -23.48 5.22
C VAL A 116 3.77 -24.76 5.09
N VAL A 117 4.21 -25.66 4.21
CA VAL A 117 3.61 -26.98 4.01
C VAL A 117 4.58 -28.05 4.49
N THR A 118 4.19 -28.82 5.49
CA THR A 118 4.88 -30.04 5.92
C THR A 118 4.22 -31.29 5.33
N ILE A 119 4.73 -32.46 5.65
CA ILE A 119 4.14 -33.72 5.13
C ILE A 119 2.67 -33.88 5.58
N ASP A 120 2.30 -33.37 6.73
CA ASP A 120 0.97 -33.53 7.35
C ASP A 120 0.23 -32.22 7.61
N LYS A 121 0.91 -31.08 7.74
CA LYS A 121 0.28 -29.77 8.03
C LYS A 121 0.46 -28.78 6.90
N ALA A 122 -0.42 -27.75 6.90
CA ALA A 122 -0.31 -26.57 6.05
C ALA A 122 -0.67 -25.34 6.90
N VAL A 123 0.19 -24.34 6.92
CA VAL A 123 0.08 -23.17 7.79
C VAL A 123 0.29 -21.92 6.98
N LEU A 124 -0.53 -20.88 7.20
CA LEU A 124 -0.40 -19.57 6.58
C LEU A 124 -0.25 -18.49 7.65
N TRP A 125 0.79 -17.68 7.54
CA TRP A 125 0.94 -16.41 8.25
C TRP A 125 0.47 -15.27 7.35
N THR A 126 -0.22 -14.28 7.91
CA THR A 126 -0.56 -13.02 7.23
C THR A 126 -0.81 -11.92 8.26
N ASP A 127 -0.63 -10.67 7.87
CA ASP A 127 -0.71 -9.51 8.75
C ASP A 127 -2.15 -9.01 8.98
N GLY A 128 -2.30 -7.99 9.86
CA GLY A 128 -3.59 -7.50 10.34
C GLY A 128 -4.54 -6.98 9.27
N ARG A 129 -4.05 -6.60 8.09
CA ARG A 129 -4.88 -6.16 6.96
C ARG A 129 -5.76 -7.28 6.41
N TYR A 130 -5.33 -8.54 6.59
CA TYR A 130 -5.89 -9.72 5.95
C TYR A 130 -6.43 -10.78 6.91
N HIS A 131 -6.38 -10.60 8.22
CA HIS A 131 -6.81 -11.61 9.19
C HIS A 131 -8.23 -12.13 8.94
N ILE A 132 -9.18 -11.21 8.66
CA ILE A 132 -10.58 -11.55 8.39
C ILE A 132 -10.70 -12.24 7.03
N GLN A 133 -10.07 -11.66 5.99
CA GLN A 133 -10.12 -12.21 4.65
C GLN A 133 -9.53 -13.64 4.58
N ALA A 134 -8.40 -13.87 5.25
CA ALA A 134 -7.76 -15.19 5.30
C ALA A 134 -8.65 -16.23 5.99
N ASP A 135 -9.35 -15.85 7.08
CA ASP A 135 -10.27 -16.77 7.74
C ASP A 135 -11.45 -17.16 6.83
N HIS A 136 -11.92 -16.22 6.00
CA HIS A 136 -13.01 -16.48 5.05
C HIS A 136 -12.58 -17.29 3.82
N GLN A 137 -11.35 -17.11 3.32
CA GLN A 137 -10.89 -17.70 2.06
C GLN A 137 -10.21 -19.06 2.21
N LEU A 138 -9.41 -19.26 3.26
CA LEU A 138 -8.67 -20.51 3.46
C LEU A 138 -9.64 -21.67 3.72
N ASP A 139 -9.41 -22.80 3.08
CA ASP A 139 -10.10 -24.04 3.40
C ASP A 139 -9.64 -24.63 4.77
N CYS A 140 -10.27 -25.70 5.23
CA CYS A 140 -9.93 -26.29 6.54
C CYS A 140 -8.65 -27.15 6.53
N ASN A 141 -7.93 -27.22 5.42
CA ASN A 141 -6.60 -27.79 5.37
C ASN A 141 -5.55 -26.88 6.00
N TRP A 142 -5.84 -25.55 6.15
CA TRP A 142 -4.89 -24.54 6.56
C TRP A 142 -5.07 -24.12 8.02
N ILE A 143 -3.98 -24.04 8.74
CA ILE A 143 -3.87 -23.36 10.02
C ILE A 143 -3.57 -21.88 9.73
N LEU A 144 -4.33 -20.96 10.32
CA LEU A 144 -4.15 -19.53 10.15
C LEU A 144 -3.37 -18.95 11.35
N MET A 145 -2.23 -18.33 11.08
CA MET A 145 -1.41 -17.57 12.02
C MET A 145 -1.62 -16.08 11.77
N LYS A 146 -2.30 -15.40 12.71
CA LYS A 146 -2.61 -13.97 12.65
C LYS A 146 -1.39 -13.17 13.11
N GLU A 147 -0.44 -12.92 12.20
CA GLU A 147 0.80 -12.23 12.48
C GLU A 147 0.57 -10.86 13.15
N GLY A 148 1.44 -10.50 14.10
CA GLY A 148 1.34 -9.29 14.91
C GLY A 148 0.52 -9.43 16.18
N GLN A 149 -0.19 -10.55 16.40
CA GLN A 149 -0.80 -10.88 17.68
C GLN A 149 0.24 -11.47 18.65
N TYR A 150 0.13 -11.14 19.92
CA TYR A 150 1.16 -11.43 20.94
C TYR A 150 1.42 -12.92 21.20
N ASP A 151 0.46 -13.79 20.90
CA ASP A 151 0.53 -15.24 21.12
C ASP A 151 0.81 -16.04 19.84
N VAL A 152 1.05 -15.37 18.70
CA VAL A 152 1.30 -16.01 17.42
C VAL A 152 2.80 -16.20 17.22
N PRO A 153 3.29 -17.46 17.05
CA PRO A 153 4.70 -17.73 16.80
C PRO A 153 5.13 -17.26 15.41
N SER A 154 6.39 -16.84 15.27
CA SER A 154 7.04 -16.69 13.98
C SER A 154 7.15 -18.03 13.24
N ILE A 155 7.46 -18.00 11.95
CA ILE A 155 7.69 -19.22 11.16
C ILE A 155 8.79 -20.09 11.77
N THR A 156 9.87 -19.47 12.22
CA THR A 156 11.02 -20.19 12.80
C THR A 156 10.70 -20.79 14.16
N GLU A 157 10.00 -20.07 15.03
CA GLU A 157 9.51 -20.59 16.31
C GLU A 157 8.54 -21.75 16.14
N TRP A 158 7.61 -21.61 15.16
CA TRP A 158 6.70 -22.70 14.84
C TRP A 158 7.42 -23.94 14.31
N LEU A 159 8.37 -23.79 13.39
CA LEU A 159 9.17 -24.90 12.86
C LEU A 159 9.99 -25.58 13.96
N MET A 160 10.61 -24.82 14.85
CA MET A 160 11.36 -25.37 15.98
C MET A 160 10.46 -26.19 16.91
N HIS A 161 9.27 -25.71 17.21
CA HIS A 161 8.28 -26.43 18.02
C HIS A 161 7.78 -27.69 17.31
N GLU A 162 7.40 -27.60 16.04
CA GLU A 162 6.83 -28.69 15.26
C GLU A 162 7.80 -29.87 15.14
N PHE A 163 9.08 -29.57 14.97
CA PHE A 163 10.14 -30.58 14.78
C PHE A 163 11.02 -30.82 15.99
N GLN A 164 10.61 -30.39 17.20
CA GLN A 164 11.43 -30.48 18.43
C GLN A 164 11.92 -31.88 18.77
N ASN A 165 11.22 -32.93 18.35
CA ASN A 165 11.56 -34.33 18.62
C ASN A 165 12.35 -34.99 17.47
N GLN A 166 12.72 -34.26 16.44
CA GLN A 166 13.48 -34.76 15.29
C GLN A 166 14.92 -34.28 15.35
N THR A 167 15.83 -34.96 14.63
CA THR A 167 17.26 -34.63 14.69
C THR A 167 17.83 -34.05 13.42
N LYS A 168 17.15 -34.19 12.29
CA LYS A 168 17.59 -33.71 10.99
C LYS A 168 16.34 -33.38 10.15
N VAL A 169 15.99 -32.12 10.09
CA VAL A 169 14.83 -31.62 9.38
C VAL A 169 15.29 -30.70 8.24
N ARG A 170 14.70 -30.84 7.07
CA ARG A 170 15.05 -30.10 5.87
C ARG A 170 13.82 -29.30 5.39
N ILE A 171 13.86 -28.00 5.55
CA ILE A 171 12.82 -27.10 5.06
C ILE A 171 13.31 -26.42 3.78
N GLY A 172 12.64 -26.70 2.67
CA GLY A 172 13.00 -26.15 1.36
C GLY A 172 12.38 -24.79 1.12
N ALA A 173 13.06 -23.96 0.34
CA ALA A 173 12.50 -22.71 -0.18
C ALA A 173 13.24 -22.31 -1.47
N ASN A 174 12.57 -21.52 -2.35
CA ASN A 174 13.19 -21.04 -3.57
C ASN A 174 14.01 -19.75 -3.31
N PRO A 175 15.35 -19.78 -3.45
CA PRO A 175 16.20 -18.63 -3.12
C PRO A 175 16.03 -17.43 -4.06
N LYS A 176 15.34 -17.57 -5.19
CA LYS A 176 15.02 -16.46 -6.09
C LYS A 176 13.83 -15.64 -5.61
N LEU A 177 12.93 -16.27 -4.86
CA LEU A 177 11.67 -15.66 -4.42
C LEU A 177 11.75 -15.07 -3.01
N ILE A 178 12.77 -15.42 -2.22
CA ILE A 178 12.89 -14.98 -0.83
C ILE A 178 13.95 -13.88 -0.70
N PRO A 179 13.61 -12.75 -0.05
CA PRO A 179 14.58 -11.71 0.28
C PRO A 179 15.80 -12.27 1.04
N ALA A 180 16.99 -11.81 0.67
CA ALA A 180 18.22 -12.27 1.32
C ALA A 180 18.26 -11.98 2.83
N SER A 181 17.65 -10.89 3.27
CA SER A 181 17.50 -10.52 4.67
C SER A 181 16.60 -11.48 5.44
N MET A 182 15.43 -11.82 4.90
CA MET A 182 14.49 -12.77 5.51
C MET A 182 15.10 -14.16 5.59
N TRP A 183 15.76 -14.61 4.51
CA TRP A 183 16.49 -15.86 4.51
C TRP A 183 17.56 -15.92 5.62
N LYS A 184 18.30 -14.80 5.80
CA LYS A 184 19.34 -14.71 6.81
C LYS A 184 18.76 -14.76 8.24
N ILE A 185 17.65 -14.07 8.49
CA ILE A 185 16.93 -14.12 9.78
C ILE A 185 16.54 -15.57 10.08
N TRP A 186 15.90 -16.26 9.13
CA TRP A 186 15.52 -17.67 9.32
C TRP A 186 16.72 -18.61 9.54
N GLU A 187 17.84 -18.40 8.81
CA GLU A 187 19.07 -19.17 9.02
C GLU A 187 19.61 -18.96 10.44
N ASP A 188 19.62 -17.72 10.93
CA ASP A 188 20.15 -17.38 12.26
C ASP A 188 19.27 -17.94 13.38
N ASP A 189 17.95 -17.77 13.28
CA ASP A 189 17.01 -18.32 14.27
C ASP A 189 17.10 -19.83 14.37
N LEU A 190 17.28 -20.52 13.25
CA LEU A 190 17.32 -21.97 13.16
C LEU A 190 18.72 -22.57 13.45
N GLU A 191 19.77 -21.75 13.66
CA GLU A 191 21.16 -22.21 13.75
C GLU A 191 21.35 -23.34 14.78
N ASN A 192 20.74 -23.23 15.96
CA ASN A 192 20.87 -24.20 17.08
C ASN A 192 19.68 -25.17 17.14
N SER A 193 18.92 -25.34 16.08
CA SER A 193 17.77 -26.24 16.00
C SER A 193 18.06 -27.45 15.10
N PRO A 194 17.23 -28.51 15.13
CA PRO A 194 17.34 -29.61 14.19
C PRO A 194 16.97 -29.24 12.75
N VAL A 195 16.36 -28.07 12.55
CA VAL A 195 15.83 -27.62 11.27
C VAL A 195 16.90 -26.92 10.45
N LYS A 196 17.03 -27.31 9.17
CA LYS A 196 17.92 -26.64 8.21
C LYS A 196 17.13 -26.12 7.02
N LEU A 197 17.29 -24.85 6.75
CA LEU A 197 16.77 -24.21 5.53
C LEU A 197 17.61 -24.62 4.31
N VAL A 198 16.96 -25.05 3.24
CA VAL A 198 17.57 -25.60 2.03
C VAL A 198 17.13 -24.84 0.81
N ALA A 199 18.08 -24.30 0.05
CA ALA A 199 17.80 -23.67 -1.24
C ALA A 199 17.40 -24.72 -2.29
N VAL A 200 16.20 -24.57 -2.85
CA VAL A 200 15.67 -25.45 -3.91
C VAL A 200 15.62 -24.65 -5.21
N GLY A 201 16.45 -25.05 -6.18
CA GLY A 201 16.61 -24.28 -7.42
C GLY A 201 15.41 -24.30 -8.37
N ASN A 202 14.60 -25.37 -8.31
CA ASN A 202 13.31 -25.47 -9.01
C ASN A 202 12.19 -25.11 -8.04
N ASP A 203 11.33 -24.17 -8.40
CA ASP A 203 10.16 -23.90 -7.58
C ASP A 203 9.19 -25.08 -7.62
N LEU A 204 8.84 -25.64 -6.46
CA LEU A 204 7.98 -26.82 -6.41
C LEU A 204 6.54 -26.51 -6.75
N VAL A 205 6.08 -25.27 -6.53
CA VAL A 205 4.74 -24.84 -6.97
C VAL A 205 4.70 -24.69 -8.48
N ASP A 206 5.76 -24.19 -9.12
CA ASP A 206 5.86 -24.12 -10.58
C ASP A 206 5.80 -25.49 -11.26
N LEU A 207 6.24 -26.54 -10.58
CA LEU A 207 6.15 -27.92 -11.11
C LEU A 207 4.73 -28.46 -11.10
N ILE A 208 3.89 -28.05 -10.16
CA ILE A 208 2.50 -28.53 -10.05
C ILE A 208 1.49 -27.58 -10.72
N TRP A 209 1.83 -26.30 -10.89
CA TRP A 209 0.96 -25.32 -11.53
C TRP A 209 1.22 -25.22 -13.03
N GLN A 210 0.90 -26.30 -13.76
CA GLN A 210 1.10 -26.38 -15.21
C GLN A 210 -0.17 -26.03 -16.01
N VAL A 211 -1.34 -26.34 -15.46
CA VAL A 211 -2.63 -26.11 -16.11
C VAL A 211 -3.26 -24.84 -15.56
N GLY A 212 -3.73 -23.97 -16.46
CA GLY A 212 -4.41 -22.73 -16.10
C GLY A 212 -3.50 -21.63 -15.55
N ARG A 213 -2.18 -21.82 -15.56
CA ARG A 213 -1.23 -20.78 -15.15
C ARG A 213 -1.25 -19.64 -16.18
N PRO A 214 -1.46 -18.37 -15.76
CA PRO A 214 -1.47 -17.24 -16.67
C PRO A 214 -0.15 -17.07 -17.44
N GLU A 215 -0.21 -16.43 -18.60
CA GLU A 215 0.99 -15.98 -19.30
C GLU A 215 1.35 -14.55 -18.89
N TYR A 216 2.65 -14.21 -18.93
CA TYR A 216 3.07 -12.82 -18.71
C TYR A 216 2.47 -11.87 -19.74
N ASN A 217 2.14 -10.66 -19.32
CA ASN A 217 1.63 -9.62 -20.21
C ASN A 217 2.53 -9.48 -21.47
N PRO A 218 2.00 -9.54 -22.70
CA PRO A 218 2.83 -9.48 -23.92
C PRO A 218 3.23 -8.08 -24.35
N HIS A 219 2.59 -7.02 -23.81
CA HIS A 219 2.81 -5.64 -24.27
C HIS A 219 4.24 -5.17 -24.04
N ALA A 220 4.76 -4.40 -24.99
CA ALA A 220 6.11 -3.86 -24.93
C ALA A 220 6.21 -2.65 -23.99
N ALA A 221 7.42 -2.41 -23.52
CA ALA A 221 7.78 -1.20 -22.81
C ALA A 221 7.86 0.02 -23.73
N TYR A 222 7.74 1.21 -23.16
CA TYR A 222 7.82 2.49 -23.88
C TYR A 222 8.57 3.54 -23.05
N PRO A 223 9.23 4.52 -23.71
CA PRO A 223 9.87 5.65 -23.03
C PRO A 223 8.85 6.58 -22.39
N LEU A 224 9.11 7.05 -21.18
CA LEU A 224 8.40 8.17 -20.56
C LEU A 224 9.10 9.48 -21.00
N PRO A 225 8.41 10.40 -21.69
CA PRO A 225 9.00 11.66 -22.13
C PRO A 225 9.52 12.53 -20.98
N ASP A 226 10.56 13.33 -21.26
CA ASP A 226 11.19 14.20 -20.27
C ASP A 226 10.25 15.31 -19.76
N GLU A 227 9.20 15.64 -20.51
CA GLU A 227 8.13 16.56 -20.06
C GLU A 227 7.36 16.04 -18.84
N TYR A 228 7.34 14.71 -18.62
CA TYR A 228 6.75 14.07 -17.44
C TYR A 228 7.83 13.72 -16.40
N SER A 229 8.96 13.17 -16.83
CA SER A 229 10.01 12.71 -15.90
C SER A 229 10.87 13.86 -15.34
N GLY A 230 10.91 15.01 -16.01
CA GLY A 230 11.63 16.22 -15.59
C GLY A 230 13.16 16.14 -15.66
N LYS A 231 13.72 14.94 -15.81
CA LYS A 231 15.15 14.71 -15.92
C LYS A 231 15.44 13.55 -16.87
N PRO A 232 16.40 13.70 -17.80
CA PRO A 232 16.82 12.59 -18.65
C PRO A 232 17.49 11.49 -17.82
N TRP A 233 17.31 10.23 -18.24
CA TRP A 233 17.86 9.07 -17.52
C TRP A 233 19.39 9.12 -17.34
N GLN A 234 20.12 9.75 -18.27
CA GLN A 234 21.56 9.92 -18.19
C GLN A 234 21.99 10.74 -16.96
N GLU A 235 21.23 11.77 -16.61
CA GLU A 235 21.47 12.57 -15.40
C GLU A 235 21.25 11.75 -14.13
N LYS A 236 20.20 10.92 -14.12
CA LYS A 236 19.91 10.00 -13.02
C LYS A 236 21.06 8.99 -12.82
N ILE A 237 21.57 8.39 -13.91
CA ILE A 237 22.76 7.50 -13.86
C ILE A 237 24.00 8.22 -13.32
N GLN A 238 24.23 9.45 -13.72
CA GLN A 238 25.39 10.22 -13.18
C GLN A 238 25.26 10.40 -11.67
N ARG A 239 24.05 10.69 -11.17
CA ARG A 239 23.80 10.81 -9.74
C ARG A 239 24.02 9.48 -9.01
N ILE A 240 23.58 8.36 -9.57
CA ILE A 240 23.84 7.02 -9.03
C ILE A 240 25.33 6.73 -8.95
N ARG A 241 26.10 7.05 -9.98
CA ARG A 241 27.56 6.86 -9.96
C ARG A 241 28.26 7.67 -8.86
N LEU A 242 27.77 8.87 -8.54
CA LEU A 242 28.27 9.64 -7.39
C LEU A 242 27.97 8.96 -6.06
N GLU A 243 26.78 8.38 -5.89
CA GLU A 243 26.43 7.62 -4.67
C GLU A 243 27.28 6.34 -4.55
N MET A 244 27.62 5.70 -5.69
CA MET A 244 28.52 4.55 -5.71
C MET A 244 29.96 4.96 -5.32
N GLU A 245 30.48 6.11 -5.81
CA GLU A 245 31.78 6.64 -5.41
C GLU A 245 31.83 6.89 -3.90
N VAL A 246 30.82 7.56 -3.33
CA VAL A 246 30.72 7.81 -1.89
C VAL A 246 30.71 6.51 -1.08
N SER A 247 30.12 5.44 -1.63
CA SER A 247 30.03 4.13 -0.98
C SER A 247 31.17 3.19 -1.33
N SER A 248 32.15 3.61 -2.13
CA SER A 248 33.26 2.80 -2.66
C SER A 248 32.77 1.50 -3.32
N ALA A 249 31.68 1.58 -4.09
CA ALA A 249 31.10 0.45 -4.79
C ALA A 249 31.47 0.47 -6.27
N ASP A 250 32.01 -0.65 -6.80
CA ASP A 250 32.37 -0.81 -8.22
C ASP A 250 31.13 -1.05 -9.09
N ALA A 251 30.13 -1.70 -8.53
CA ALA A 251 28.88 -2.02 -9.20
C ALA A 251 27.69 -1.89 -8.24
N LEU A 252 26.55 -1.45 -8.78
CA LEU A 252 25.23 -1.48 -8.16
C LEU A 252 24.34 -2.46 -8.92
N VAL A 253 23.76 -3.42 -8.26
CA VAL A 253 22.71 -4.28 -8.80
C VAL A 253 21.35 -3.66 -8.46
N VAL A 254 20.48 -3.47 -9.44
CA VAL A 254 19.12 -2.96 -9.26
C VAL A 254 18.15 -4.07 -9.59
N THR A 255 17.29 -4.42 -8.64
CA THR A 255 16.35 -5.53 -8.76
C THR A 255 14.89 -5.08 -8.76
N ALA A 256 14.56 -4.00 -8.06
CA ALA A 256 13.20 -3.49 -7.97
C ALA A 256 12.75 -2.87 -9.32
N LEU A 257 11.60 -3.32 -9.82
CA LEU A 257 11.10 -2.97 -11.16
C LEU A 257 10.74 -1.49 -11.29
N ASP A 258 10.18 -0.91 -10.25
CA ASP A 258 9.83 0.51 -10.18
C ASP A 258 11.08 1.42 -10.13
N GLU A 259 12.14 0.99 -9.45
CA GLU A 259 13.43 1.68 -9.46
C GLU A 259 14.06 1.69 -10.85
N ILE A 260 14.05 0.55 -11.55
CA ILE A 260 14.57 0.43 -12.92
C ILE A 260 13.77 1.30 -13.87
N SER A 261 12.43 1.24 -13.76
CA SER A 261 11.53 2.01 -14.62
C SER A 261 11.68 3.52 -14.42
N TRP A 262 11.86 3.97 -13.17
CA TRP A 262 12.16 5.38 -12.88
C TRP A 262 13.54 5.78 -13.35
N LEU A 263 14.56 4.94 -13.11
CA LEU A 263 15.97 5.24 -13.44
C LEU A 263 16.16 5.47 -14.95
N PHE A 264 15.55 4.61 -15.76
CA PHE A 264 15.71 4.65 -17.21
C PHE A 264 14.62 5.45 -17.93
N ASN A 265 13.67 6.06 -17.24
CA ASN A 265 12.49 6.73 -17.83
C ASN A 265 11.77 5.80 -18.83
N ILE A 266 11.54 4.56 -18.46
CA ILE A 266 10.76 3.58 -19.23
C ILE A 266 9.55 3.13 -18.42
N ARG A 267 8.48 2.76 -19.11
CA ARG A 267 7.29 2.20 -18.51
C ARG A 267 6.87 0.95 -19.28
N GLY A 268 6.15 0.06 -18.64
CA GLY A 268 5.66 -1.18 -19.23
C GLY A 268 4.35 -1.59 -18.58
N TYR A 269 3.97 -2.85 -18.79
CA TYR A 269 2.70 -3.42 -18.32
C TYR A 269 2.93 -4.77 -17.65
N ASP A 270 4.09 -4.97 -17.03
CA ASP A 270 4.51 -6.29 -16.54
C ASP A 270 4.01 -6.61 -15.13
N LEU A 271 3.51 -5.62 -14.41
CA LEU A 271 2.75 -5.84 -13.17
C LEU A 271 1.35 -5.23 -13.29
N PRO A 272 0.34 -5.81 -12.64
CA PRO A 272 -0.98 -5.20 -12.53
C PRO A 272 -0.87 -3.79 -11.93
N HIS A 273 -1.58 -2.84 -12.52
CA HIS A 273 -1.75 -1.48 -12.00
C HIS A 273 -0.45 -0.66 -11.81
N THR A 274 0.73 -1.26 -11.99
CA THR A 274 2.03 -0.62 -11.83
C THR A 274 2.76 -0.57 -13.17
N PRO A 275 3.06 0.61 -13.72
CA PRO A 275 3.61 0.75 -15.08
C PRO A 275 5.11 0.46 -15.13
N VAL A 276 5.52 -0.78 -14.97
CA VAL A 276 6.92 -1.22 -14.92
C VAL A 276 7.28 -2.25 -15.98
N LEU A 277 8.59 -2.36 -16.25
CA LEU A 277 9.18 -3.39 -17.10
C LEU A 277 9.88 -4.43 -16.25
N ARG A 278 9.56 -5.71 -16.44
CA ARG A 278 10.27 -6.84 -15.84
C ARG A 278 11.71 -6.89 -16.32
N SER A 279 12.64 -6.51 -15.45
CA SER A 279 14.02 -6.34 -15.81
C SER A 279 14.95 -6.31 -14.59
N TYR A 280 16.24 -6.55 -14.82
CA TYR A 280 17.32 -6.27 -13.88
C TYR A 280 18.28 -5.25 -14.49
N ALA A 281 19.00 -4.51 -13.66
CA ALA A 281 20.06 -3.66 -14.12
C ALA A 281 21.33 -3.81 -13.30
N ILE A 282 22.48 -3.62 -13.97
CA ILE A 282 23.79 -3.50 -13.32
C ILE A 282 24.41 -2.19 -13.78
N ILE A 283 24.74 -1.32 -12.84
CA ILE A 283 25.39 -0.04 -13.09
C ILE A 283 26.82 -0.12 -12.58
N THR A 284 27.79 0.22 -13.45
CA THR A 284 29.19 0.39 -13.07
C THR A 284 29.66 1.80 -13.41
N HIS A 285 30.85 2.18 -12.99
CA HIS A 285 31.44 3.47 -13.37
C HIS A 285 31.67 3.60 -14.92
N GLY A 286 31.85 2.45 -15.60
CA GLY A 286 32.18 2.41 -17.04
C GLY A 286 31.07 1.87 -17.95
N SER A 287 30.02 1.23 -17.41
CA SER A 287 28.99 0.58 -18.21
C SER A 287 27.63 0.56 -17.52
N ILE A 288 26.60 0.31 -18.32
CA ILE A 288 25.20 0.15 -17.88
C ILE A 288 24.67 -1.08 -18.59
N HIS A 289 24.13 -2.04 -17.84
CA HIS A 289 23.58 -3.28 -18.34
C HIS A 289 22.12 -3.38 -17.96
N LEU A 290 21.24 -3.66 -18.93
CA LEU A 290 19.80 -3.89 -18.73
C LEU A 290 19.46 -5.30 -19.19
N TYR A 291 18.88 -6.11 -18.30
CA TYR A 291 18.43 -7.48 -18.56
C TYR A 291 16.92 -7.48 -18.68
N ALA A 292 16.40 -7.68 -19.88
CA ALA A 292 14.96 -7.67 -20.14
C ALA A 292 14.61 -8.64 -21.28
N PRO A 293 13.37 -9.19 -21.32
CA PRO A 293 12.90 -9.99 -22.45
C PRO A 293 12.92 -9.16 -23.75
N ARG A 294 13.53 -9.71 -24.85
CA ARG A 294 13.73 -8.94 -26.09
C ARG A 294 12.43 -8.43 -26.69
N GLN A 295 11.36 -9.20 -26.60
CA GLN A 295 10.04 -8.83 -27.13
C GLN A 295 9.45 -7.57 -26.45
N LYS A 296 9.95 -7.20 -25.28
CA LYS A 296 9.55 -5.99 -24.55
C LYS A 296 10.29 -4.74 -25.01
N ILE A 297 11.47 -4.89 -25.60
CA ILE A 297 12.34 -3.78 -25.99
C ILE A 297 12.17 -3.52 -27.49
N LEU A 298 11.24 -2.63 -27.82
CA LEU A 298 11.01 -2.23 -29.21
C LEU A 298 11.90 -1.03 -29.60
N ARG A 299 11.84 -0.66 -30.89
CA ARG A 299 12.66 0.39 -31.49
C ARG A 299 12.67 1.72 -30.72
N ALA A 300 11.52 2.13 -30.15
CA ALA A 300 11.43 3.35 -29.35
C ALA A 300 12.32 3.31 -28.10
N VAL A 301 12.34 2.18 -27.40
CA VAL A 301 13.19 1.96 -26.20
C VAL A 301 14.66 1.82 -26.62
N ASP A 302 14.97 1.12 -27.73
CA ASP A 302 16.33 1.02 -28.27
C ASP A 302 16.93 2.41 -28.57
N ILE A 303 16.17 3.29 -29.21
CA ILE A 303 16.60 4.67 -29.51
C ILE A 303 16.78 5.47 -28.19
N HIS A 304 15.82 5.39 -27.29
CA HIS A 304 15.83 6.10 -26.00
C HIS A 304 17.05 5.73 -25.16
N LEU A 305 17.33 4.45 -25.02
CA LEU A 305 18.46 3.91 -24.25
C LEU A 305 19.78 3.82 -25.01
N ARG A 306 19.74 4.06 -26.34
CA ARG A 306 20.92 3.97 -27.25
C ARG A 306 21.54 2.58 -27.26
N THR A 307 20.71 1.54 -27.27
CA THR A 307 21.18 0.14 -27.19
C THR A 307 21.87 -0.31 -28.48
N ASP A 308 21.44 0.17 -29.66
CA ASP A 308 21.97 -0.23 -30.97
C ASP A 308 23.42 0.18 -31.22
N SER A 309 23.92 1.21 -30.51
CA SER A 309 25.24 1.80 -30.75
C SER A 309 25.96 2.10 -29.44
N CYS A 310 26.02 1.10 -28.56
CA CYS A 310 26.61 1.27 -27.24
C CYS A 310 28.11 1.08 -27.22
N TYR A 311 28.87 2.16 -27.52
CA TYR A 311 30.34 2.19 -27.52
C TYR A 311 30.94 3.07 -26.40
N HIS A 312 30.10 3.67 -25.54
CA HIS A 312 30.57 4.57 -24.48
C HIS A 312 29.76 4.38 -23.17
N LYS A 313 30.26 4.96 -22.07
CA LYS A 313 29.68 4.77 -20.72
C LYS A 313 28.26 5.28 -20.51
N ASN A 314 27.70 6.04 -21.45
CA ASN A 314 26.36 6.65 -21.36
C ASN A 314 25.37 6.03 -22.35
N CYS A 315 25.54 4.76 -22.69
CA CYS A 315 24.58 3.94 -23.41
C CYS A 315 24.29 2.66 -22.63
N VAL A 316 23.18 2.02 -22.92
CA VAL A 316 22.75 0.81 -22.22
C VAL A 316 23.06 -0.42 -23.07
N LYS A 317 23.78 -1.39 -22.49
CA LYS A 317 23.96 -2.72 -23.07
C LYS A 317 22.78 -3.58 -22.71
N TRP A 318 22.00 -3.94 -23.72
CA TRP A 318 20.88 -4.88 -23.50
C TRP A 318 21.39 -6.32 -23.44
N HIS A 319 20.79 -7.11 -22.51
CA HIS A 319 21.03 -8.54 -22.35
C HIS A 319 19.70 -9.28 -22.23
N ASN A 320 19.70 -10.59 -22.53
CA ASN A 320 18.53 -11.43 -22.28
C ASN A 320 18.26 -11.51 -20.77
N TYR A 321 17.00 -11.42 -20.37
CA TYR A 321 16.56 -11.43 -18.97
C TYR A 321 17.18 -12.57 -18.16
N THR A 322 17.19 -13.79 -18.69
CA THR A 322 17.65 -14.99 -17.98
C THR A 322 19.18 -15.05 -17.78
N THR A 323 19.97 -14.22 -18.48
CA THR A 323 21.44 -14.27 -18.36
C THR A 323 21.97 -13.57 -17.11
N ILE A 324 21.15 -12.82 -16.38
CA ILE A 324 21.55 -12.08 -15.17
C ILE A 324 22.32 -12.95 -14.17
N TRP A 325 21.87 -14.18 -13.92
CA TRP A 325 22.47 -15.09 -12.94
C TRP A 325 23.90 -15.49 -13.32
N HIS A 326 24.14 -15.76 -14.61
CA HIS A 326 25.44 -16.09 -15.15
C HIS A 326 26.38 -14.86 -15.14
N ASP A 327 25.86 -13.74 -15.61
CA ASP A 327 26.63 -12.50 -15.75
C ASP A 327 27.06 -11.94 -14.39
N LEU A 328 26.19 -11.97 -13.37
CA LEU A 328 26.56 -11.59 -12.00
C LEU A 328 27.72 -12.44 -11.47
N ARG A 329 27.66 -13.78 -11.64
CA ARG A 329 28.75 -14.68 -11.19
C ARG A 329 30.04 -14.39 -11.91
N THR A 330 30.00 -14.09 -13.19
CA THR A 330 31.19 -13.83 -14.03
C THR A 330 31.75 -12.44 -13.78
N MET A 331 30.91 -11.39 -13.89
CA MET A 331 31.36 -10.00 -13.79
C MET A 331 31.82 -9.64 -12.38
N SER A 332 31.20 -10.20 -11.34
CA SER A 332 31.58 -9.96 -9.96
C SER A 332 33.01 -10.41 -9.60
N GLN A 333 33.62 -11.25 -10.43
CA GLN A 333 35.03 -11.64 -10.20
C GLN A 333 35.98 -10.44 -10.36
N ALA A 334 35.62 -9.51 -11.27
CA ALA A 334 36.43 -8.32 -11.58
C ALA A 334 36.18 -7.11 -10.66
N TRP A 335 35.16 -7.15 -9.80
CA TRP A 335 34.81 -6.08 -8.86
C TRP A 335 35.34 -6.41 -7.45
N ASP A 336 35.64 -5.42 -6.65
CA ASP A 336 35.98 -5.56 -5.24
C ASP A 336 34.75 -5.40 -4.35
N THR A 337 33.88 -4.45 -4.67
CA THR A 337 32.66 -4.16 -3.88
C THR A 337 31.43 -4.05 -4.76
N VAL A 338 30.40 -4.83 -4.44
CA VAL A 338 29.11 -4.84 -5.16
C VAL A 338 28.02 -4.39 -4.21
N TRP A 339 27.39 -3.28 -4.52
CA TRP A 339 26.22 -2.77 -3.80
C TRP A 339 24.99 -3.62 -4.14
N LEU A 340 24.47 -4.32 -3.13
CA LEU A 340 23.27 -5.16 -3.21
C LEU A 340 22.13 -4.53 -2.41
N PRO A 341 20.94 -4.35 -3.00
CA PRO A 341 19.81 -3.79 -2.31
C PRO A 341 19.45 -4.57 -1.05
N SER A 342 19.36 -3.88 0.09
CA SER A 342 18.79 -4.35 1.34
C SER A 342 17.39 -3.78 1.55
N PRO A 343 16.57 -4.34 2.46
CA PRO A 343 15.21 -3.87 2.70
C PRO A 343 15.13 -2.39 3.05
N CYS A 344 14.01 -1.77 2.65
CA CYS A 344 13.65 -0.41 3.05
C CYS A 344 12.15 -0.20 2.83
N CYS A 345 11.37 -0.18 3.90
CA CYS A 345 9.90 -0.07 3.86
C CYS A 345 9.26 -1.10 2.91
N TYR A 346 8.63 -0.66 1.84
CA TYR A 346 7.95 -1.52 0.86
C TYR A 346 8.90 -2.24 -0.11
N THR A 347 10.20 -1.94 -0.08
CA THR A 347 11.21 -2.61 -0.90
C THR A 347 11.92 -3.66 -0.04
N LEU A 348 11.76 -4.95 -0.35
CA LEU A 348 12.33 -6.04 0.44
C LEU A 348 13.81 -6.33 0.11
N GLY A 349 14.40 -5.58 -0.81
CA GLY A 349 15.78 -5.73 -1.25
C GLY A 349 15.95 -6.79 -2.33
N ALA A 350 17.13 -7.36 -2.45
CA ALA A 350 17.40 -8.39 -3.45
C ALA A 350 17.20 -9.80 -2.88
N SER A 351 16.86 -10.74 -3.77
CA SER A 351 16.65 -12.15 -3.42
C SER A 351 17.95 -12.83 -2.92
N LYS A 352 17.78 -13.93 -2.19
CA LYS A 352 18.90 -14.77 -1.75
C LYS A 352 19.77 -15.23 -2.92
N GLU A 353 19.19 -15.52 -4.10
CA GLU A 353 19.96 -15.96 -5.26
C GLU A 353 20.82 -14.85 -5.86
N ILE A 354 20.36 -13.58 -5.85
CA ILE A 354 21.22 -12.42 -6.20
C ILE A 354 22.42 -12.36 -5.28
N TYR A 355 22.21 -12.48 -3.97
CA TYR A 355 23.32 -12.52 -2.99
C TYR A 355 24.25 -13.70 -3.23
N ASN A 356 23.71 -14.90 -3.47
CA ASN A 356 24.51 -16.11 -3.74
C ASN A 356 25.36 -15.98 -5.00
N SER A 357 24.95 -15.17 -5.97
CA SER A 357 25.69 -14.92 -7.20
C SER A 357 26.93 -14.04 -7.00
N ILE A 358 27.08 -13.38 -5.85
CA ILE A 358 28.22 -12.52 -5.51
C ILE A 358 29.02 -13.14 -4.36
N PRO A 359 30.37 -13.24 -4.46
CA PRO A 359 31.21 -13.75 -3.37
C PRO A 359 30.96 -12.97 -2.06
N PRO A 360 30.81 -13.63 -0.90
CA PRO A 360 30.43 -12.98 0.37
C PRO A 360 31.29 -11.77 0.75
N LYS A 361 32.59 -11.84 0.51
CA LYS A 361 33.55 -10.76 0.85
C LYS A 361 33.39 -9.49 0.01
N LYS A 362 32.68 -9.57 -1.13
CA LYS A 362 32.46 -8.47 -2.07
C LYS A 362 31.08 -7.81 -1.93
N ARG A 363 30.20 -8.36 -1.08
CA ARG A 363 28.85 -7.85 -0.88
C ARG A 363 28.84 -6.61 0.00
N LEU A 364 28.20 -5.54 -0.49
CA LEU A 364 27.84 -4.34 0.28
C LEU A 364 26.30 -4.27 0.39
N PRO A 365 25.70 -4.91 1.43
CA PRO A 365 24.27 -4.80 1.67
C PRO A 365 23.92 -3.39 2.14
N LYS A 366 23.13 -2.67 1.38
CA LYS A 366 22.70 -1.30 1.69
C LYS A 366 21.45 -0.98 0.90
N SER A 367 20.53 -0.17 1.45
CA SER A 367 19.34 0.30 0.73
C SER A 367 19.73 0.96 -0.60
N SER A 368 18.94 0.72 -1.63
CA SER A 368 19.20 1.28 -2.96
C SER A 368 19.26 2.82 -2.91
N PRO A 369 20.25 3.45 -3.54
CA PRO A 369 20.33 4.92 -3.59
C PRO A 369 19.18 5.52 -4.42
N ILE A 370 18.53 4.74 -5.29
CA ILE A 370 17.42 5.16 -6.15
C ILE A 370 16.19 5.49 -5.31
N ILE A 371 15.93 4.75 -4.24
CA ILE A 371 14.79 4.94 -3.34
C ILE A 371 14.66 6.42 -2.90
N ASN A 372 15.75 6.99 -2.37
CA ASN A 372 15.72 8.37 -1.89
C ASN A 372 15.61 9.40 -3.03
N LEU A 373 16.24 9.10 -4.18
CA LEU A 373 16.26 10.02 -5.32
C LEU A 373 14.89 10.13 -6.00
N ARG A 374 14.10 9.06 -6.04
CA ARG A 374 12.75 9.06 -6.64
C ARG A 374 11.69 9.58 -5.68
N ALA A 375 11.85 9.34 -4.37
CA ALA A 375 10.92 9.83 -3.36
C ALA A 375 10.87 11.36 -3.30
N GLU A 376 12.02 12.04 -3.48
CA GLU A 376 12.12 13.50 -3.59
C GLU A 376 11.77 13.93 -5.04
N LYS A 377 10.47 14.17 -5.30
CA LYS A 377 9.96 14.55 -6.62
C LYS A 377 10.63 15.85 -7.08
N ASN A 378 11.19 15.83 -8.30
CA ASN A 378 11.68 17.04 -8.92
C ASN A 378 10.52 18.01 -9.24
N LYS A 379 10.83 19.22 -9.70
CA LYS A 379 9.81 20.25 -9.93
C LYS A 379 8.74 19.84 -10.94
N VAL A 380 9.10 19.07 -11.97
CA VAL A 380 8.18 18.59 -13.00
C VAL A 380 7.32 17.46 -12.44
N GLU A 381 7.94 16.47 -11.82
CA GLU A 381 7.23 15.37 -11.16
C GLU A 381 6.26 15.89 -10.08
N ALA A 382 6.69 16.83 -9.23
CA ALA A 382 5.82 17.43 -8.20
C ALA A 382 4.64 18.23 -8.79
N ALA A 383 4.85 18.95 -9.90
CA ALA A 383 3.79 19.64 -10.61
C ALA A 383 2.82 18.63 -11.27
N GLY A 384 3.36 17.54 -11.83
CA GLY A 384 2.60 16.44 -12.39
C GLY A 384 1.72 15.76 -11.33
N MET A 385 2.27 15.43 -10.16
CA MET A 385 1.51 14.86 -9.05
C MET A 385 0.31 15.73 -8.66
N ARG A 386 0.49 17.04 -8.54
CA ARG A 386 -0.62 17.96 -8.26
C ARG A 386 -1.65 18.00 -9.38
N LYS A 387 -1.22 17.92 -10.63
CA LYS A 387 -2.12 17.93 -11.81
C LYS A 387 -2.89 16.62 -11.94
N SER A 388 -2.27 15.46 -11.71
CA SER A 388 -2.95 14.16 -11.74
C SER A 388 -4.03 14.07 -10.66
N HIS A 389 -3.76 14.54 -9.44
CA HIS A 389 -4.76 14.58 -8.36
C HIS A 389 -5.92 15.55 -8.65
N LEU A 390 -5.67 16.65 -9.35
CA LEU A 390 -6.75 17.54 -9.79
C LEU A 390 -7.66 16.88 -10.84
N LYS A 391 -7.08 16.14 -11.80
CA LYS A 391 -7.84 15.32 -12.76
C LYS A 391 -8.66 14.25 -12.06
N ASP A 392 -8.04 13.55 -11.11
CA ASP A 392 -8.66 12.49 -10.32
C ASP A 392 -9.80 13.04 -9.45
N ALA A 393 -9.62 14.21 -8.84
CA ALA A 393 -10.67 14.89 -8.07
C ALA A 393 -11.90 15.25 -8.92
N VAL A 394 -11.70 15.59 -10.20
CA VAL A 394 -12.81 15.81 -11.16
C VAL A 394 -13.55 14.49 -11.38
N ALA A 395 -12.84 13.37 -11.62
CA ALA A 395 -13.46 12.07 -11.80
C ALA A 395 -14.23 11.64 -10.54
N MET A 396 -13.64 11.83 -9.38
CA MET A 396 -14.27 11.49 -8.09
C MET A 396 -15.50 12.34 -7.81
N CYS A 397 -15.48 13.63 -8.10
CA CYS A 397 -16.68 14.49 -7.95
C CYS A 397 -17.80 14.06 -8.91
N ASP A 398 -17.46 13.70 -10.15
CA ASP A 398 -18.42 13.19 -11.12
C ASP A 398 -19.03 11.86 -10.65
N PHE A 399 -18.18 10.93 -10.22
CA PHE A 399 -18.57 9.64 -9.64
C PHE A 399 -19.50 9.79 -8.43
N LEU A 400 -19.08 10.55 -7.43
CA LEU A 400 -19.84 10.71 -6.18
C LEU A 400 -21.19 11.40 -6.41
N SER A 401 -21.22 12.42 -7.31
CA SER A 401 -22.47 13.10 -7.65
C SER A 401 -23.44 12.19 -8.40
N TYR A 402 -22.94 11.33 -9.28
CA TYR A 402 -23.73 10.35 -10.00
C TYR A 402 -24.32 9.30 -9.05
N MET A 403 -23.49 8.74 -8.16
CA MET A 403 -23.94 7.75 -7.20
C MET A 403 -25.04 8.29 -6.28
N GLU A 404 -24.89 9.51 -5.75
CA GLU A 404 -25.89 10.11 -4.87
C GLU A 404 -27.22 10.35 -5.63
N GLU A 405 -27.18 10.83 -6.88
CA GLU A 405 -28.37 10.97 -7.73
C GLU A 405 -29.05 9.62 -7.98
N GLN A 406 -28.28 8.56 -8.29
CA GLN A 406 -28.86 7.22 -8.55
C GLN A 406 -29.54 6.64 -7.32
N TYR A 407 -28.98 6.83 -6.13
CA TYR A 407 -29.59 6.34 -4.88
C TYR A 407 -30.92 7.04 -4.51
N GLU A 408 -31.13 8.29 -4.97
CA GLU A 408 -32.42 8.95 -4.83
C GLU A 408 -33.52 8.28 -5.67
N PHE A 409 -33.17 7.71 -6.82
CA PHE A 409 -34.11 7.09 -7.75
C PHE A 409 -34.25 5.57 -7.54
N GLU A 410 -33.16 4.89 -7.20
CA GLU A 410 -33.09 3.42 -7.09
C GLU A 410 -32.17 3.01 -5.92
N PRO A 411 -32.66 3.07 -4.66
CA PRO A 411 -31.84 2.90 -3.45
C PRO A 411 -31.11 1.56 -3.30
N GLU A 412 -31.53 0.51 -4.00
CA GLU A 412 -30.92 -0.83 -3.93
C GLU A 412 -30.47 -1.35 -5.29
N GLY A 413 -30.37 -0.46 -6.28
CA GLY A 413 -30.01 -0.81 -7.67
C GLY A 413 -28.56 -1.25 -7.82
N TRP A 414 -27.66 -0.77 -6.97
CA TRP A 414 -26.21 -0.88 -7.12
C TRP A 414 -25.60 -1.93 -6.21
N ASP A 415 -24.53 -2.58 -6.70
CA ASP A 415 -23.66 -3.45 -5.93
C ASP A 415 -22.21 -2.96 -5.96
N GLU A 416 -21.36 -3.51 -5.08
CA GLU A 416 -19.97 -3.10 -4.90
C GLU A 416 -19.17 -3.16 -6.21
N MET A 417 -19.32 -4.23 -7.01
CA MET A 417 -18.62 -4.38 -8.28
C MET A 417 -19.08 -3.35 -9.34
N GLN A 418 -20.37 -2.99 -9.34
CA GLN A 418 -20.88 -1.96 -10.25
C GLN A 418 -20.31 -0.60 -9.89
N VAL A 419 -20.22 -0.29 -8.60
CA VAL A 419 -19.63 0.96 -8.09
C VAL A 419 -18.14 1.03 -8.41
N ALA A 420 -17.39 -0.05 -8.21
CA ALA A 420 -15.97 -0.11 -8.57
C ALA A 420 -15.76 0.14 -10.07
N ARG A 421 -16.56 -0.50 -10.94
CA ARG A 421 -16.49 -0.28 -12.39
C ARG A 421 -16.78 1.16 -12.78
N LEU A 422 -17.83 1.78 -12.23
CA LEU A 422 -18.18 3.17 -12.51
C LEU A 422 -17.05 4.13 -12.12
N ALA A 423 -16.46 3.96 -10.92
CA ALA A 423 -15.35 4.78 -10.48
C ALA A 423 -14.15 4.68 -11.44
N ASN A 424 -13.86 3.47 -11.93
CA ASN A 424 -12.79 3.24 -12.89
C ASN A 424 -13.10 3.86 -14.26
N GLU A 425 -14.31 3.70 -14.78
CA GLU A 425 -14.74 4.26 -16.06
C GLU A 425 -14.60 5.79 -16.10
N LEU A 426 -15.03 6.49 -15.05
CA LEU A 426 -14.93 7.95 -14.97
C LEU A 426 -13.48 8.45 -14.83
N ARG A 427 -12.57 7.63 -14.29
CA ARG A 427 -11.14 7.90 -14.32
C ARG A 427 -10.54 7.69 -15.70
N TYR A 428 -10.97 6.66 -16.45
CA TYR A 428 -10.51 6.43 -17.83
C TYR A 428 -10.87 7.57 -18.77
N GLU A 429 -11.91 8.36 -18.48
CA GLU A 429 -12.26 9.57 -19.24
C GLU A 429 -11.27 10.73 -19.06
N GLN A 430 -10.40 10.66 -18.03
CA GLN A 430 -9.48 11.77 -17.74
C GLN A 430 -8.26 11.77 -18.67
N ASP A 431 -7.80 12.98 -19.02
CA ASP A 431 -6.62 13.17 -19.86
C ASP A 431 -5.39 12.46 -19.26
N ASP A 432 -4.59 11.79 -20.11
CA ASP A 432 -3.36 11.07 -19.75
C ASP A 432 -3.55 9.87 -18.82
N ASN A 433 -4.78 9.43 -18.52
CA ASN A 433 -5.02 8.23 -17.72
C ASN A 433 -4.49 6.99 -18.46
N LYS A 434 -3.88 6.08 -17.72
CA LYS A 434 -3.26 4.81 -18.19
C LYS A 434 -3.78 3.58 -17.45
N GLY A 435 -4.80 3.74 -16.63
CA GLY A 435 -5.41 2.68 -15.85
C GLY A 435 -5.62 3.09 -14.39
N ILE A 436 -6.02 2.13 -13.57
CA ILE A 436 -6.11 2.27 -12.12
C ILE A 436 -4.75 2.04 -11.47
N SER A 437 -4.50 2.63 -10.29
CA SER A 437 -3.24 2.48 -9.56
C SER A 437 -3.18 1.24 -8.66
N PHE A 438 -4.36 0.68 -8.33
CA PHE A 438 -4.56 -0.58 -7.60
C PHE A 438 -6.02 -1.05 -7.80
N PRO A 439 -6.38 -2.31 -7.46
CA PRO A 439 -7.76 -2.78 -7.51
C PRO A 439 -8.66 -1.90 -6.66
N THR A 440 -9.75 -1.39 -7.25
CA THR A 440 -10.67 -0.49 -6.56
C THR A 440 -11.41 -1.21 -5.43
N ILE A 441 -11.22 -0.76 -4.21
CA ILE A 441 -11.87 -1.25 -3.00
C ILE A 441 -13.23 -0.58 -2.87
N VAL A 442 -14.29 -1.37 -2.81
CA VAL A 442 -15.64 -0.92 -2.50
C VAL A 442 -16.22 -1.87 -1.48
N GLY A 443 -16.31 -1.44 -0.22
CA GLY A 443 -16.79 -2.27 0.88
C GLY A 443 -18.01 -1.64 1.58
N TYR A 444 -19.17 -2.31 1.49
CA TYR A 444 -20.39 -1.90 2.18
C TYR A 444 -20.58 -2.67 3.48
N GLY A 445 -20.93 -1.97 4.56
CA GLY A 445 -21.15 -2.59 5.86
C GLY A 445 -19.95 -3.39 6.35
N PRO A 446 -20.10 -4.70 6.65
CA PRO A 446 -19.03 -5.56 7.13
C PRO A 446 -17.82 -5.63 6.19
N HIS A 447 -18.02 -5.53 4.86
CA HIS A 447 -16.92 -5.49 3.90
C HIS A 447 -16.04 -4.25 4.06
N GLY A 448 -16.63 -3.11 4.47
CA GLY A 448 -15.89 -1.90 4.80
C GLY A 448 -14.95 -2.05 6.01
N ALA A 449 -15.15 -3.09 6.85
CA ALA A 449 -14.28 -3.41 7.97
C ALA A 449 -13.04 -4.23 7.56
N MET A 450 -12.92 -4.63 6.29
CA MET A 450 -11.74 -5.29 5.72
C MET A 450 -10.94 -4.27 4.92
N PRO A 451 -9.77 -3.80 5.40
CA PRO A 451 -9.07 -2.65 4.82
C PRO A 451 -8.72 -2.79 3.33
N HIS A 452 -8.43 -4.01 2.88
CA HIS A 452 -8.05 -4.33 1.49
C HIS A 452 -9.10 -5.21 0.79
N TYR A 453 -10.40 -5.03 1.12
CA TYR A 453 -11.46 -5.78 0.48
C TYR A 453 -11.61 -5.40 -0.99
N GLU A 454 -11.47 -6.37 -1.87
CA GLU A 454 -11.78 -6.24 -3.30
C GLU A 454 -13.10 -6.98 -3.60
N PRO A 455 -14.12 -6.33 -4.17
CA PRO A 455 -15.37 -6.99 -4.50
C PRO A 455 -15.19 -7.96 -5.68
N ILE A 456 -15.53 -9.22 -5.46
CA ILE A 456 -15.54 -10.29 -6.47
C ILE A 456 -16.94 -10.90 -6.56
N ASN A 457 -17.23 -11.63 -7.64
CA ASN A 457 -18.56 -12.23 -7.86
C ASN A 457 -19.10 -13.03 -6.66
N LEU A 458 -18.21 -13.69 -5.90
CA LEU A 458 -18.59 -14.54 -4.76
C LEU A 458 -18.92 -13.75 -3.50
N THR A 459 -18.32 -12.58 -3.31
CA THR A 459 -18.47 -11.76 -2.09
C THR A 459 -19.34 -10.53 -2.32
N ASN A 460 -19.56 -10.13 -3.58
CA ASN A 460 -20.29 -8.92 -3.96
C ASN A 460 -21.68 -8.82 -3.33
N VAL A 461 -21.98 -7.70 -2.70
CA VAL A 461 -23.27 -7.44 -2.07
C VAL A 461 -23.94 -6.19 -2.63
N LYS A 462 -25.27 -6.13 -2.47
CA LYS A 462 -26.01 -4.90 -2.76
C LYS A 462 -25.73 -3.84 -1.70
N ILE A 463 -25.52 -2.61 -2.16
CA ILE A 463 -25.29 -1.47 -1.28
C ILE A 463 -26.63 -0.91 -0.84
N GLY A 464 -26.85 -0.88 0.47
CA GLY A 464 -28.08 -0.37 1.08
C GLY A 464 -27.91 1.05 1.64
N THR A 465 -28.86 1.43 2.50
CA THR A 465 -28.92 2.76 3.13
C THR A 465 -28.66 2.73 4.64
N THR A 466 -28.27 1.59 5.21
CA THR A 466 -28.17 1.41 6.66
C THR A 466 -26.76 1.43 7.22
N SER A 467 -25.74 1.34 6.33
CA SER A 467 -24.35 1.28 6.76
C SER A 467 -23.44 2.16 5.88
N THR A 468 -22.18 2.27 6.28
CA THR A 468 -21.15 2.99 5.53
C THR A 468 -20.73 2.22 4.30
N LEU A 469 -20.30 2.95 3.28
CA LEU A 469 -19.62 2.47 2.09
C LEU A 469 -18.23 3.07 2.03
N VAL A 470 -17.19 2.25 2.17
CA VAL A 470 -15.80 2.64 1.96
C VAL A 470 -15.49 2.48 0.47
N VAL A 471 -15.03 3.56 -0.17
CA VAL A 471 -14.54 3.55 -1.55
C VAL A 471 -13.11 4.05 -1.55
N ASP A 472 -12.19 3.14 -1.85
CA ASP A 472 -10.76 3.41 -1.95
C ASP A 472 -10.27 3.09 -3.36
N SER A 473 -9.63 4.06 -4.01
CA SER A 473 -9.37 3.97 -5.43
C SER A 473 -8.37 5.01 -5.91
N GLY A 474 -7.70 4.71 -7.01
CA GLY A 474 -6.75 5.64 -7.61
C GLY A 474 -6.51 5.39 -9.08
N GLY A 475 -5.76 6.26 -9.73
CA GLY A 475 -5.44 6.19 -11.14
C GLY A 475 -3.96 6.38 -11.45
N GLN A 476 -3.52 5.72 -12.51
CA GLN A 476 -2.23 5.96 -13.15
C GLN A 476 -2.39 7.00 -14.25
N TYR A 477 -1.68 8.10 -14.13
CA TYR A 477 -1.62 9.17 -15.12
C TYR A 477 -0.16 9.33 -15.59
N LEU A 478 0.08 9.75 -16.83
CA LEU A 478 1.45 10.01 -17.30
C LEU A 478 2.18 11.02 -16.41
N ASP A 479 1.46 11.92 -15.78
CA ASP A 479 1.98 12.96 -14.89
C ASP A 479 1.87 12.64 -13.39
N GLY A 480 1.42 11.43 -13.00
CA GLY A 480 1.45 11.00 -11.59
C GLY A 480 0.61 9.77 -11.28
N THR A 481 0.69 9.30 -10.06
CA THR A 481 -0.16 8.25 -9.49
C THR A 481 -1.05 8.87 -8.43
N THR A 482 -2.34 8.49 -8.37
CA THR A 482 -3.28 8.99 -7.37
C THR A 482 -3.78 7.88 -6.47
N ASP A 483 -4.21 8.30 -5.27
CA ASP A 483 -4.78 7.47 -4.24
C ASP A 483 -5.76 8.29 -3.40
N VAL A 484 -6.95 7.76 -3.14
CA VAL A 484 -7.97 8.46 -2.35
C VAL A 484 -9.01 7.51 -1.79
N THR A 485 -9.24 7.58 -0.49
CA THR A 485 -10.38 6.92 0.15
C THR A 485 -11.43 7.92 0.60
N ARG A 486 -12.69 7.61 0.31
CA ARG A 486 -13.86 8.26 0.90
C ARG A 486 -14.84 7.24 1.48
N THR A 487 -15.37 7.57 2.65
CA THR A 487 -16.47 6.81 3.27
C THR A 487 -17.76 7.58 3.08
N LEU A 488 -18.77 6.92 2.53
CA LEU A 488 -20.07 7.45 2.15
C LEU A 488 -21.19 6.83 3.00
N HIS A 489 -22.39 7.46 2.97
CA HIS A 489 -23.59 6.89 3.54
C HIS A 489 -24.81 7.40 2.77
N PHE A 490 -25.65 6.49 2.26
CA PHE A 490 -26.79 6.88 1.40
C PHE A 490 -28.11 7.07 2.17
N GLY A 491 -28.19 6.65 3.42
CA GLY A 491 -29.32 6.89 4.33
C GLY A 491 -28.95 7.81 5.49
N ASP A 492 -29.54 7.53 6.65
CA ASP A 492 -29.31 8.26 7.90
C ASP A 492 -28.27 7.49 8.75
N PRO A 493 -27.04 8.01 8.90
CA PRO A 493 -26.00 7.33 9.67
C PRO A 493 -26.30 7.33 11.17
N THR A 494 -25.94 6.24 11.85
CA THR A 494 -26.03 6.13 13.31
C THR A 494 -25.06 7.06 14.02
N ASP A 495 -25.31 7.35 15.30
CA ASP A 495 -24.39 8.15 16.12
C ASP A 495 -23.00 7.51 16.24
N GLU A 496 -22.91 6.16 16.24
CA GLU A 496 -21.67 5.45 16.28
C GLU A 496 -20.86 5.66 14.99
N GLN A 497 -21.51 5.53 13.83
CA GLN A 497 -20.89 5.78 12.53
C GLN A 497 -20.39 7.22 12.40
N LYS A 498 -21.19 8.22 12.83
CA LYS A 498 -20.78 9.63 12.86
C LYS A 498 -19.58 9.87 13.77
N LYS A 499 -19.59 9.29 14.97
CA LYS A 499 -18.47 9.44 15.93
C LYS A 499 -17.19 8.79 15.42
N ALA A 500 -17.29 7.59 14.83
CA ALA A 500 -16.14 6.91 14.21
C ALA A 500 -15.56 7.73 13.08
N TYR A 501 -16.41 8.14 12.11
CA TYR A 501 -16.01 8.97 10.99
C TYR A 501 -15.34 10.28 11.43
N THR A 502 -15.96 10.96 12.41
CA THR A 502 -15.44 12.25 12.87
C THR A 502 -14.09 12.12 13.58
N ARG A 503 -13.85 11.02 14.34
CA ARG A 503 -12.54 10.77 14.95
C ARG A 503 -11.45 10.51 13.90
N VAL A 504 -11.77 9.72 12.88
CA VAL A 504 -10.88 9.48 11.74
C VAL A 504 -10.57 10.81 11.03
N LEU A 505 -11.61 11.63 10.77
CA LEU A 505 -11.43 12.96 10.16
C LEU A 505 -10.56 13.88 11.02
N ILE A 506 -10.75 13.91 12.35
CA ILE A 506 -9.91 14.70 13.25
C ILE A 506 -8.45 14.24 13.16
N GLY A 507 -8.18 12.95 13.14
CA GLY A 507 -6.84 12.38 12.96
C GLY A 507 -6.19 12.83 11.66
N SER A 508 -6.93 12.72 10.56
CA SER A 508 -6.48 13.18 9.22
C SER A 508 -6.19 14.69 9.21
N ILE A 509 -7.07 15.52 9.80
CA ILE A 509 -6.87 16.98 9.91
C ILE A 509 -5.64 17.32 10.77
N GLN A 510 -5.45 16.62 11.90
CA GLN A 510 -4.31 16.88 12.80
C GLN A 510 -2.99 16.60 12.10
N LEU A 511 -2.88 15.50 11.34
CA LEU A 511 -1.68 15.20 10.57
C LEU A 511 -1.49 16.20 9.42
N SER A 512 -2.50 16.49 8.61
CA SER A 512 -2.43 17.44 7.49
C SER A 512 -2.09 18.88 7.93
N SER A 513 -2.51 19.28 9.14
CA SER A 513 -2.26 20.64 9.66
C SER A 513 -0.93 20.79 10.42
N LEU A 514 -0.18 19.71 10.56
CA LEU A 514 1.05 19.71 11.36
C LEU A 514 2.14 20.59 10.73
N ILE A 515 2.76 21.42 11.58
CA ILE A 515 4.01 22.14 11.29
C ILE A 515 5.08 21.55 12.20
N PHE A 516 6.15 21.01 11.61
CA PHE A 516 7.15 20.24 12.35
C PHE A 516 8.59 20.60 11.98
N PRO A 517 9.55 20.41 12.89
CA PRO A 517 10.96 20.69 12.61
C PRO A 517 11.52 19.72 11.55
N SER A 518 12.34 20.22 10.65
CA SER A 518 13.08 19.36 9.74
C SER A 518 13.96 18.38 10.52
N GLY A 519 13.92 17.11 10.17
CA GLY A 519 14.65 16.05 10.86
C GLY A 519 13.77 15.10 11.66
N LEU A 520 12.46 15.35 11.75
CA LEU A 520 11.49 14.40 12.27
C LEU A 520 11.38 13.20 11.31
N THR A 521 11.21 12.01 11.87
CA THR A 521 11.04 10.77 11.13
C THR A 521 9.56 10.41 10.95
N THR A 522 9.26 9.58 9.98
CA THR A 522 7.86 9.29 9.59
C THR A 522 7.09 8.52 10.66
N ASP A 523 7.75 7.62 11.40
CA ASP A 523 7.18 6.88 12.53
C ASP A 523 6.69 7.80 13.68
N GLN A 524 7.35 8.93 13.89
CA GLN A 524 6.96 9.92 14.90
C GLN A 524 5.67 10.68 14.54
N LEU A 525 5.23 10.64 13.28
CA LEU A 525 4.02 11.32 12.81
C LEU A 525 2.75 10.49 13.02
N ASP A 526 2.87 9.18 13.05
CA ASP A 526 1.75 8.24 13.12
C ASP A 526 0.83 8.49 14.31
N VAL A 527 1.40 8.72 15.48
CA VAL A 527 0.66 8.98 16.74
C VAL A 527 -0.27 10.20 16.66
N VAL A 528 0.02 11.15 15.76
CA VAL A 528 -0.79 12.35 15.58
C VAL A 528 -2.16 12.02 15.00
N ALA A 529 -2.19 11.12 14.01
CA ALA A 529 -3.43 10.69 13.38
C ALA A 529 -4.21 9.68 14.25
N ARG A 530 -3.51 8.83 15.01
CA ARG A 530 -4.12 7.81 15.88
C ARG A 530 -4.72 8.35 17.18
N GLY A 531 -4.18 9.45 17.71
CA GLY A 531 -4.56 10.01 19.00
C GLY A 531 -6.06 10.14 19.24
N PRO A 532 -6.87 10.66 18.29
CA PRO A 532 -8.33 10.76 18.45
C PRO A 532 -9.05 9.42 18.62
N LEU A 533 -8.54 8.34 18.03
CA LEU A 533 -9.07 6.97 18.20
C LEU A 533 -8.58 6.34 19.49
N TRP A 534 -7.29 6.43 19.81
CA TRP A 534 -6.72 5.90 21.04
C TRP A 534 -7.39 6.47 22.30
N SER A 535 -7.82 7.74 22.27
CA SER A 535 -8.57 8.35 23.35
C SER A 535 -9.87 7.62 23.73
N THR A 536 -10.34 6.70 22.88
CA THR A 536 -11.55 5.90 23.06
C THR A 536 -11.27 4.40 23.07
N GLY A 537 -9.98 3.99 23.12
CA GLY A 537 -9.58 2.60 23.17
C GLY A 537 -9.62 1.86 21.82
N TYR A 538 -9.74 2.59 20.70
CA TYR A 538 -9.73 2.01 19.35
C TYR A 538 -8.39 2.26 18.65
N ASP A 539 -8.02 1.34 17.75
CA ASP A 539 -6.87 1.46 16.85
C ASP A 539 -7.18 0.80 15.50
N TYR A 540 -6.32 1.02 14.52
CA TYR A 540 -6.36 0.34 13.22
C TYR A 540 -5.02 -0.35 12.94
N MET A 541 -5.08 -1.51 12.27
CA MET A 541 -3.96 -2.43 12.11
C MET A 541 -3.22 -2.28 10.77
N HIS A 542 -3.15 -1.05 10.24
CA HIS A 542 -2.36 -0.69 9.07
C HIS A 542 -1.58 0.62 9.31
N GLY A 543 -0.66 0.98 8.42
CA GLY A 543 0.05 2.26 8.49
C GLY A 543 -0.89 3.45 8.32
N THR A 544 -0.58 4.58 8.94
CA THR A 544 -1.32 5.83 8.70
C THR A 544 -1.01 6.44 7.33
N GLY A 545 0.06 6.00 6.66
CA GLY A 545 0.38 6.45 5.33
C GLY A 545 1.67 5.86 4.76
N HIS A 546 1.81 6.01 3.46
CA HIS A 546 2.91 5.51 2.65
C HIS A 546 3.37 6.59 1.65
N GLY A 547 4.59 6.45 1.12
CA GLY A 547 5.01 7.24 -0.04
C GLY A 547 4.24 6.85 -1.29
N ILE A 548 4.12 7.77 -2.25
CA ILE A 548 3.45 7.51 -3.52
C ILE A 548 4.37 7.85 -4.70
N GLY A 549 4.39 6.98 -5.70
CA GLY A 549 5.23 7.12 -6.89
C GLY A 549 4.72 8.16 -7.88
N HIS A 550 5.57 8.53 -8.84
CA HIS A 550 5.19 9.36 -9.97
C HIS A 550 5.03 8.47 -11.22
N PHE A 551 3.82 8.18 -11.60
CA PHE A 551 3.47 7.19 -12.63
C PHE A 551 4.25 5.89 -12.39
N SER A 552 4.07 5.34 -11.18
CA SER A 552 4.82 4.20 -10.64
C SER A 552 3.99 3.46 -9.58
N SER A 553 4.63 2.75 -8.64
CA SER A 553 3.97 2.06 -7.53
C SER A 553 3.16 3.03 -6.67
N VAL A 554 1.96 2.62 -6.25
CA VAL A 554 1.15 3.37 -5.29
C VAL A 554 1.85 3.44 -3.95
N HIS A 555 2.37 2.33 -3.44
CA HIS A 555 3.26 2.31 -2.28
C HIS A 555 4.71 2.53 -2.72
N GLU A 556 5.31 3.63 -2.30
CA GLU A 556 6.68 3.98 -2.67
C GLU A 556 7.58 4.13 -1.46
N SER A 557 8.62 3.28 -1.38
CA SER A 557 9.71 3.45 -0.40
C SER A 557 10.42 4.80 -0.63
N PRO A 558 10.97 5.43 0.42
CA PRO A 558 11.22 4.94 1.76
C PRO A 558 10.24 5.47 2.80
N ILE A 559 9.09 5.98 2.41
CA ILE A 559 8.15 6.65 3.30
C ILE A 559 7.12 5.64 3.80
N SER A 560 7.08 5.43 5.11
CA SER A 560 6.03 4.70 5.82
C SER A 560 5.71 5.44 7.12
N VAL A 561 4.47 5.87 7.28
CA VAL A 561 3.98 6.51 8.49
C VAL A 561 3.31 5.44 9.35
N SER A 562 4.10 4.75 10.16
CA SER A 562 3.63 3.63 10.97
C SER A 562 4.53 3.40 12.17
N TYR A 563 3.94 3.22 13.35
CA TYR A 563 4.67 2.81 14.54
C TYR A 563 4.94 1.30 14.61
N PHE A 564 4.24 0.51 13.78
CA PHE A 564 4.46 -0.94 13.68
C PHE A 564 5.76 -1.30 12.94
N VAL A 565 6.33 -0.35 12.20
CA VAL A 565 7.55 -0.62 11.42
C VAL A 565 8.71 -0.88 12.36
N ASN A 566 9.14 -2.13 12.41
CA ASN A 566 10.36 -2.48 13.12
C ASN A 566 11.58 -1.98 12.33
N ASN A 567 12.02 -0.76 12.66
CA ASN A 567 13.17 -0.09 12.02
C ASN A 567 14.45 -0.93 12.05
N SER A 568 14.56 -1.90 12.96
CA SER A 568 15.69 -2.82 13.03
C SER A 568 15.69 -3.86 11.90
N VAL A 569 14.52 -4.21 11.36
CA VAL A 569 14.36 -5.18 10.25
C VAL A 569 14.36 -4.46 8.90
N THR A 570 13.67 -3.32 8.79
CA THR A 570 13.50 -2.60 7.52
C THR A 570 14.59 -1.56 7.22
N GLY A 571 15.40 -1.19 8.23
CA GLY A 571 16.54 -0.29 8.05
C GLY A 571 16.21 1.15 7.61
N CYS A 572 14.94 1.53 7.57
CA CYS A 572 14.47 2.80 7.03
C CYS A 572 13.78 3.69 8.07
N SER A 573 14.57 4.48 8.79
CA SER A 573 14.08 5.70 9.43
C SER A 573 14.43 6.89 8.54
N ILE A 574 13.44 7.46 7.86
CA ILE A 574 13.69 8.58 6.94
C ILE A 574 13.20 9.90 7.51
N LYS A 575 14.03 10.92 7.30
CA LYS A 575 13.68 12.31 7.58
C LYS A 575 12.95 12.91 6.39
N LEU A 576 11.76 13.43 6.63
CA LEU A 576 10.97 14.08 5.60
C LEU A 576 11.69 15.30 4.99
N LYS A 577 11.51 15.47 3.68
CA LYS A 577 12.06 16.59 2.89
C LYS A 577 10.97 17.22 2.01
N PRO A 578 11.10 18.50 1.65
CA PRO A 578 10.24 19.10 0.63
C PRO A 578 10.30 18.29 -0.68
N GLY A 579 9.15 18.09 -1.32
CA GLY A 579 9.00 17.28 -2.53
C GLY A 579 8.67 15.82 -2.29
N PHE A 580 8.54 15.39 -1.02
CA PHE A 580 7.97 14.09 -0.68
C PHE A 580 6.45 14.17 -0.75
N PHE A 581 5.82 13.12 -1.30
CA PHE A 581 4.37 12.91 -1.34
C PHE A 581 4.05 11.64 -0.59
N LEU A 582 3.02 11.69 0.25
CA LEU A 582 2.61 10.55 1.08
C LEU A 582 1.10 10.56 1.31
N SER A 583 0.53 9.38 1.57
CA SER A 583 -0.85 9.25 2.01
C SER A 583 -1.00 9.66 3.47
N ASN A 584 -2.22 10.05 3.84
CA ASN A 584 -2.71 10.30 5.19
C ASN A 584 -4.09 9.65 5.27
N GLU A 585 -4.13 8.39 5.75
CA GLU A 585 -5.24 7.44 5.59
C GLU A 585 -5.69 6.77 6.91
N PRO A 586 -5.91 7.50 8.01
CA PRO A 586 -6.41 6.87 9.23
C PRO A 586 -7.75 6.16 8.97
N GLY A 587 -8.00 5.06 9.71
CA GLY A 587 -9.20 4.26 9.57
C GLY A 587 -9.79 3.81 10.90
N TYR A 588 -11.01 3.27 10.86
CA TYR A 588 -11.72 2.61 11.95
C TYR A 588 -12.48 1.42 11.38
N TYR A 589 -12.31 0.24 11.97
CA TYR A 589 -12.87 -1.00 11.45
C TYR A 589 -13.53 -1.79 12.57
N LYS A 590 -14.84 -1.96 12.48
CA LYS A 590 -15.63 -2.77 13.41
C LYS A 590 -16.03 -4.06 12.71
N GLU A 591 -15.36 -5.14 13.11
CA GLU A 591 -15.57 -6.48 12.55
C GLU A 591 -17.06 -6.82 12.50
N ASP A 592 -17.52 -7.41 11.40
CA ASP A 592 -18.91 -7.82 11.13
C ASP A 592 -19.95 -6.67 11.15
N ASP A 593 -19.53 -5.39 11.13
CA ASP A 593 -20.45 -4.26 11.19
C ASP A 593 -20.16 -3.20 10.11
N PHE A 594 -19.12 -2.35 10.28
CA PHE A 594 -18.80 -1.30 9.33
C PHE A 594 -17.34 -0.83 9.42
N GLY A 595 -16.88 -0.18 8.36
CA GLY A 595 -15.58 0.49 8.33
C GLY A 595 -15.67 1.95 7.95
N VAL A 596 -14.59 2.69 8.31
CA VAL A 596 -14.34 4.07 7.90
C VAL A 596 -12.88 4.20 7.55
N ARG A 597 -12.56 4.74 6.37
CA ARG A 597 -11.23 5.25 6.01
C ARG A 597 -11.39 6.59 5.30
N LEU A 598 -10.52 7.53 5.63
CA LEU A 598 -10.45 8.84 4.98
C LEU A 598 -9.02 9.10 4.59
N GLU A 599 -8.79 9.27 3.31
CA GLU A 599 -7.44 9.40 2.77
C GLU A 599 -7.29 10.59 1.85
N ASN A 600 -6.19 11.31 2.03
CA ASN A 600 -5.65 12.30 1.12
C ASN A 600 -4.16 12.04 0.87
N ILE A 601 -3.69 12.31 -0.33
CA ILE A 601 -2.26 12.51 -0.56
C ILE A 601 -1.87 13.93 -0.15
N ILE A 602 -0.79 14.01 0.62
CA ILE A 602 -0.21 15.25 1.12
C ILE A 602 1.23 15.42 0.63
N GLU A 603 1.60 16.65 0.28
CA GLU A 603 2.95 17.04 -0.15
C GLU A 603 3.70 17.68 1.01
N VAL A 604 4.94 17.28 1.25
CA VAL A 604 5.84 17.97 2.21
C VAL A 604 6.40 19.22 1.55
N ILE A 605 6.17 20.37 2.18
CA ILE A 605 6.67 21.67 1.72
C ILE A 605 7.38 22.41 2.87
N SER A 606 8.26 23.36 2.53
CA SER A 606 8.86 24.24 3.53
C SER A 606 7.80 25.12 4.17
N ALA A 607 7.83 25.21 5.52
CA ALA A 607 7.06 26.19 6.24
C ALA A 607 7.73 27.58 6.14
N GLU A 608 7.00 28.65 6.45
CA GLU A 608 7.56 29.98 6.53
C GLU A 608 8.68 30.03 7.57
N LYS A 609 9.73 30.85 7.30
CA LYS A 609 10.86 30.98 8.22
C LYS A 609 10.37 31.55 9.56
N SER A 610 10.67 30.83 10.64
CA SER A 610 10.45 31.35 11.99
C SER A 610 11.35 32.54 12.24
N THR A 611 10.79 33.60 12.82
CA THR A 611 11.58 34.77 13.32
C THR A 611 12.32 34.45 14.61
N HIS A 612 11.96 33.36 15.30
CA HIS A 612 12.47 33.00 16.62
C HIS A 612 13.45 31.82 16.63
N SER A 613 13.59 31.10 15.50
CA SER A 613 14.46 29.92 15.42
C SER A 613 15.23 29.89 14.09
N LYS A 614 16.50 29.46 14.15
CA LYS A 614 17.29 29.11 12.95
C LYS A 614 16.91 27.76 12.36
N GLN A 615 16.11 26.95 13.09
CA GLN A 615 15.67 25.64 12.65
C GLN A 615 14.67 25.78 11.49
N GLN A 616 14.85 24.99 10.46
CA GLN A 616 13.89 24.88 9.36
C GLN A 616 12.68 24.08 9.82
N PHE A 617 11.48 24.57 9.50
CA PHE A 617 10.23 23.85 9.70
C PHE A 617 9.64 23.43 8.37
N LEU A 618 8.93 22.32 8.39
CA LEU A 618 8.18 21.75 7.28
C LEU A 618 6.69 21.75 7.63
N LYS A 619 5.85 21.66 6.62
CA LYS A 619 4.39 21.49 6.75
C LYS A 619 3.87 20.66 5.61
N PHE A 620 2.63 20.22 5.71
CA PHE A 620 1.94 19.51 4.65
C PHE A 620 1.05 20.46 3.83
N ARG A 621 0.82 20.05 2.58
CA ARG A 621 -0.15 20.62 1.65
C ARG A 621 -0.99 19.48 1.11
N ASP A 622 -2.29 19.47 1.36
CA ASP A 622 -3.19 18.50 0.75
C ASP A 622 -3.18 18.62 -0.76
N VAL A 623 -2.96 17.51 -1.44
CA VAL A 623 -2.94 17.41 -2.90
C VAL A 623 -4.25 16.81 -3.41
N THR A 624 -4.79 15.81 -2.71
CA THR A 624 -6.14 15.30 -2.95
C THR A 624 -7.18 16.36 -2.57
N LEU A 625 -8.10 16.66 -3.47
CA LEU A 625 -9.14 17.68 -3.31
C LEU A 625 -10.54 17.09 -3.62
N VAL A 626 -10.96 16.10 -2.84
CA VAL A 626 -12.28 15.45 -2.92
C VAL A 626 -13.09 15.78 -1.68
N PRO A 627 -14.37 16.16 -1.77
CA PRO A 627 -15.20 16.48 -0.59
C PRO A 627 -15.30 15.30 0.38
N TYR A 628 -15.34 15.61 1.67
CA TYR A 628 -15.76 14.69 2.71
C TYR A 628 -17.29 14.58 2.75
N GLU A 629 -17.86 13.51 3.36
CA GLU A 629 -19.31 13.31 3.48
C GLU A 629 -19.88 14.07 4.69
N PRO A 630 -20.62 15.18 4.50
CA PRO A 630 -21.09 16.00 5.62
C PRO A 630 -22.06 15.30 6.55
N LYS A 631 -22.86 14.31 6.05
CA LYS A 631 -23.82 13.56 6.86
C LYS A 631 -23.14 12.74 7.96
N LEU A 632 -21.89 12.33 7.74
CA LEU A 632 -21.09 11.54 8.67
C LEU A 632 -20.30 12.40 9.65
N ILE A 633 -20.29 13.74 9.50
CA ILE A 633 -19.55 14.63 10.40
C ILE A 633 -20.40 15.05 11.58
N ASP A 634 -20.00 14.67 12.80
CA ASP A 634 -20.48 15.26 14.04
C ASP A 634 -19.74 16.59 14.29
N VAL A 635 -20.37 17.70 13.91
CA VAL A 635 -19.76 19.03 13.98
C VAL A 635 -19.43 19.46 15.40
N ASP A 636 -20.15 18.93 16.40
CA ASP A 636 -19.92 19.31 17.81
C ASP A 636 -18.62 18.69 18.36
N MET A 637 -18.10 17.65 17.74
CA MET A 637 -16.78 17.09 18.05
C MET A 637 -15.63 17.91 17.46
N LEU A 638 -15.90 18.78 16.47
CA LEU A 638 -14.86 19.58 15.79
C LEU A 638 -14.54 20.84 16.58
N THR A 639 -13.25 21.02 16.91
CA THR A 639 -12.75 22.28 17.46
C THR A 639 -12.83 23.42 16.42
N PRO A 640 -12.80 24.71 16.82
CA PRO A 640 -12.73 25.82 15.87
C PRO A 640 -11.55 25.71 14.87
N LEU A 641 -10.43 25.11 15.27
CA LEU A 641 -9.28 24.88 14.38
C LEU A 641 -9.59 23.83 13.32
N HIS A 642 -10.23 22.72 13.71
CA HIS A 642 -10.66 21.68 12.76
C HIS A 642 -11.68 22.23 11.76
N ARG A 643 -12.67 22.99 12.21
CA ARG A 643 -13.67 23.65 11.35
C ARG A 643 -13.03 24.63 10.37
N ARG A 644 -12.07 25.43 10.82
CA ARG A 644 -11.33 26.36 9.96
C ARG A 644 -10.49 25.63 8.92
N TRP A 645 -9.79 24.55 9.30
CA TRP A 645 -9.04 23.74 8.35
C TRP A 645 -9.97 23.17 7.28
N LEU A 646 -11.10 22.55 7.68
CA LEU A 646 -12.07 21.96 6.76
C LEU A 646 -12.69 23.01 5.83
N ASN A 647 -13.02 24.19 6.34
CA ASN A 647 -13.50 25.32 5.52
C ASN A 647 -12.46 25.77 4.48
N ASN A 648 -11.18 25.82 4.85
CA ASN A 648 -10.10 26.16 3.91
C ASN A 648 -9.89 25.05 2.86
N TYR A 649 -9.96 23.80 3.26
CA TYR A 649 -9.92 22.65 2.36
C TYR A 649 -11.10 22.69 1.36
N ASN A 650 -12.31 22.86 1.85
CA ASN A 650 -13.51 23.01 1.04
C ASN A 650 -13.45 24.23 0.08
N LYS A 651 -12.88 25.34 0.54
CA LYS A 651 -12.64 26.52 -0.31
C LYS A 651 -11.75 26.18 -1.50
N ARG A 652 -10.62 25.46 -1.26
CA ARG A 652 -9.72 25.01 -2.33
C ARG A 652 -10.43 24.10 -3.33
N ILE A 653 -11.26 23.16 -2.87
CA ILE A 653 -12.06 22.30 -3.76
C ILE A 653 -12.94 23.17 -4.67
N ARG A 654 -13.68 24.14 -4.12
CA ARG A 654 -14.54 25.04 -4.92
C ARG A 654 -13.75 25.84 -5.95
N GLU A 655 -12.56 26.32 -5.59
CA GLU A 655 -11.72 27.15 -6.47
C GLU A 655 -11.00 26.31 -7.53
N GLU A 656 -10.32 25.23 -7.15
CA GLU A 656 -9.46 24.44 -8.02
C GLU A 656 -10.29 23.40 -8.82
N VAL A 657 -11.01 22.52 -8.14
CA VAL A 657 -11.82 21.46 -8.79
C VAL A 657 -13.06 22.05 -9.47
N GLY A 658 -13.70 23.02 -8.83
CA GLY A 658 -14.88 23.70 -9.40
C GLY A 658 -14.58 24.40 -10.73
N ALA A 659 -13.38 24.97 -10.90
CA ALA A 659 -12.94 25.55 -12.17
C ALA A 659 -12.81 24.48 -13.27
N GLU A 660 -12.21 23.32 -12.97
CA GLU A 660 -12.04 22.22 -13.92
C GLU A 660 -13.38 21.54 -14.26
N LEU A 661 -14.29 21.35 -13.29
CA LEU A 661 -15.63 20.82 -13.55
C LEU A 661 -16.42 21.69 -14.52
N LYS A 662 -16.39 23.02 -14.35
CA LYS A 662 -17.02 23.97 -15.28
C LYS A 662 -16.40 23.90 -16.66
N LYS A 663 -15.08 23.92 -16.76
CA LYS A 663 -14.32 23.81 -18.01
C LYS A 663 -14.67 22.54 -18.79
N ARG A 664 -14.92 21.45 -18.10
CA ARG A 664 -15.31 20.15 -18.68
C ARG A 664 -16.81 19.96 -18.83
N LEU A 665 -17.62 21.00 -18.55
CA LEU A 665 -19.06 20.99 -18.60
C LEU A 665 -19.75 19.94 -17.70
N LYS A 666 -19.06 19.47 -16.65
CA LYS A 666 -19.59 18.53 -15.65
C LYS A 666 -20.42 19.30 -14.60
N MET A 667 -21.50 19.93 -15.05
CA MET A 667 -22.27 20.87 -14.21
C MET A 667 -23.00 20.20 -13.05
N LYS A 668 -23.47 18.95 -13.19
CA LYS A 668 -24.08 18.19 -12.09
C LYS A 668 -23.07 18.00 -10.94
N ALA A 669 -21.89 17.46 -11.25
CA ALA A 669 -20.80 17.31 -10.30
C ALA A 669 -20.37 18.64 -9.67
N PHE A 670 -20.39 19.75 -10.45
CA PHE A 670 -20.10 21.08 -9.91
C PHE A 670 -21.10 21.51 -8.84
N TYR A 671 -22.42 21.41 -9.10
CA TYR A 671 -23.42 21.79 -8.11
C TYR A 671 -23.42 20.87 -6.88
N TRP A 672 -23.27 19.57 -7.09
CA TRP A 672 -23.11 18.60 -6.01
C TRP A 672 -21.90 18.96 -5.12
N MET A 673 -20.75 19.21 -5.73
CA MET A 673 -19.51 19.60 -5.03
C MET A 673 -19.70 20.89 -4.23
N MET A 674 -20.41 21.90 -4.80
CA MET A 674 -20.72 23.14 -4.07
C MET A 674 -21.55 22.89 -2.82
N LEU A 675 -22.52 21.97 -2.88
CA LEU A 675 -23.32 21.57 -1.74
C LEU A 675 -22.48 20.85 -0.68
N LYS A 676 -21.69 19.84 -1.07
CA LYS A 676 -20.83 19.06 -0.15
C LYS A 676 -19.73 19.90 0.51
N THR A 677 -19.36 21.01 -0.07
CA THR A 677 -18.30 21.90 0.44
C THR A 677 -18.83 23.17 1.11
N ALA A 678 -20.09 23.18 1.55
CA ALA A 678 -20.66 24.29 2.30
C ALA A 678 -19.83 24.66 3.53
N THR A 679 -19.80 25.95 3.88
CA THR A 679 -19.01 26.46 5.00
C THR A 679 -19.65 26.07 6.34
N ILE A 680 -18.86 25.48 7.26
CA ILE A 680 -19.28 25.15 8.62
C ILE A 680 -19.04 26.36 9.54
N PRO A 681 -19.98 26.75 10.40
CA PRO A 681 -19.79 27.84 11.38
C PRO A 681 -18.59 27.56 12.30
N GLU A 682 -17.69 28.51 12.50
CA GLU A 682 -16.50 28.36 13.35
C GLU A 682 -16.84 28.29 14.86
N THR A 683 -17.98 28.85 15.28
CA THR A 683 -18.44 28.87 16.69
C THR A 683 -19.70 28.03 16.88
N SER A 684 -19.80 27.35 18.03
CA SER A 684 -20.84 26.34 18.35
C SER A 684 -22.28 26.88 18.57
N SER A 685 -22.49 28.18 18.52
CA SER A 685 -23.79 28.77 18.89
C SER A 685 -24.97 28.51 17.95
N ASN A 686 -24.74 27.88 16.77
CA ASN A 686 -25.78 27.59 15.79
C ASN A 686 -25.58 26.28 15.01
N SER A 687 -24.80 25.31 15.50
CA SER A 687 -24.44 24.13 14.72
C SER A 687 -25.58 23.11 14.54
N GLN A 688 -26.50 23.00 15.49
CA GLN A 688 -27.60 22.03 15.40
C GLN A 688 -28.68 22.39 14.36
N SER A 689 -28.84 23.68 14.00
CA SER A 689 -29.84 24.08 13.00
C SER A 689 -29.30 23.95 11.55
N PHE A 690 -27.99 23.98 11.34
CA PHE A 690 -27.42 24.08 10.00
C PHE A 690 -27.49 22.76 9.21
N PHE A 691 -27.33 21.62 9.86
CA PHE A 691 -27.47 20.30 9.20
C PHE A 691 -28.86 19.68 9.36
N ALA A 692 -29.62 20.06 10.38
CA ALA A 692 -31.05 19.69 10.47
C ALA A 692 -31.88 20.34 9.37
N ASP A 693 -31.58 21.59 9.02
CA ASP A 693 -32.16 22.24 7.83
C ASP A 693 -31.67 21.58 6.53
N TYR A 694 -30.49 20.93 6.52
CA TYR A 694 -29.96 20.21 5.39
C TYR A 694 -30.63 18.84 5.16
N SER A 695 -31.01 18.14 6.25
CA SER A 695 -31.73 16.86 6.19
C SER A 695 -33.24 17.02 5.99
N HIS A 696 -33.81 18.20 6.39
CA HIS A 696 -35.22 18.52 6.21
C HIS A 696 -35.50 19.49 5.09
N SER A 697 -34.51 20.19 4.53
CA SER A 697 -34.66 21.12 3.40
C SER A 697 -34.26 20.54 2.04
N MET A 698 -34.10 19.21 1.94
CA MET A 698 -34.36 18.55 0.67
C MET A 698 -35.89 18.43 0.51
N PRO A 699 -36.61 19.39 -0.05
CA PRO A 699 -37.91 19.10 -0.60
C PRO A 699 -37.67 17.97 -1.59
N SER A 700 -38.55 17.01 -1.63
CA SER A 700 -38.63 16.04 -2.72
C SER A 700 -38.39 16.83 -4.04
N VAL A 701 -37.15 16.74 -4.55
CA VAL A 701 -36.64 17.59 -5.66
C VAL A 701 -37.16 17.05 -6.99
N SER A 702 -38.43 16.73 -7.04
CA SER A 702 -39.11 16.45 -8.31
C SER A 702 -39.73 17.67 -9.02
N ARG A 703 -39.69 18.85 -8.42
CA ARG A 703 -40.26 20.04 -9.10
C ARG A 703 -39.45 21.36 -9.09
N PRO A 704 -38.72 21.78 -8.03
CA PRO A 704 -38.00 23.08 -8.12
C PRO A 704 -36.66 22.97 -8.86
N PHE A 705 -36.01 21.83 -8.95
CA PHE A 705 -34.72 21.69 -9.66
C PHE A 705 -34.91 21.83 -11.18
N HIS A 706 -35.96 21.25 -11.74
CA HIS A 706 -36.30 21.45 -13.14
C HIS A 706 -36.69 22.88 -13.44
N ILE A 707 -37.31 23.60 -12.49
CA ILE A 707 -37.67 25.01 -12.67
C ILE A 707 -36.41 25.88 -12.57
N LEU A 708 -35.50 25.65 -11.66
CA LEU A 708 -34.26 26.42 -11.52
C LEU A 708 -33.31 26.17 -12.71
N VAL A 709 -33.16 24.93 -13.15
CA VAL A 709 -32.41 24.57 -14.36
C VAL A 709 -33.06 25.14 -15.59
N ALA A 710 -34.40 25.10 -15.69
CA ALA A 710 -35.13 25.74 -16.80
C ALA A 710 -34.96 27.27 -16.81
N ILE A 711 -34.96 27.93 -15.65
CA ILE A 711 -34.73 29.38 -15.53
C ILE A 711 -33.27 29.71 -15.88
N ILE A 712 -32.29 28.95 -15.45
CA ILE A 712 -30.86 29.18 -15.77
C ILE A 712 -30.57 28.88 -17.24
N VAL A 713 -31.16 27.84 -17.82
CA VAL A 713 -31.06 27.55 -19.26
C VAL A 713 -31.77 28.61 -20.08
N ALA A 714 -32.95 29.06 -19.65
CA ALA A 714 -33.66 30.18 -20.31
C ALA A 714 -32.86 31.48 -20.23
N TYR A 715 -32.24 31.78 -19.08
CA TYR A 715 -31.39 32.98 -18.93
C TYR A 715 -30.17 32.94 -19.84
N HIS A 716 -29.50 31.78 -19.95
CA HIS A 716 -28.35 31.59 -20.84
C HIS A 716 -28.74 31.63 -22.34
N ILE A 717 -29.91 31.10 -22.67
CA ILE A 717 -30.43 31.20 -24.04
C ILE A 717 -30.74 32.67 -24.39
N ILE A 718 -31.35 33.42 -23.49
CA ILE A 718 -31.65 34.84 -23.67
C ILE A 718 -30.37 35.68 -23.75
N GLU A 719 -29.35 35.39 -22.91
CA GLU A 719 -28.06 36.09 -22.95
C GLU A 719 -27.25 35.79 -24.22
N ASN A 720 -27.30 34.56 -24.73
CA ASN A 720 -26.67 34.20 -26.00
C ASN A 720 -27.44 34.77 -27.20
N PHE A 721 -28.78 34.88 -27.13
CA PHE A 721 -29.58 35.52 -28.18
C PHE A 721 -29.32 37.01 -28.22
N THR A 722 -29.18 37.69 -27.10
CA THR A 722 -28.83 39.14 -27.05
C THR A 722 -27.40 39.40 -27.53
N ARG A 723 -26.45 38.44 -27.38
CA ARG A 723 -25.09 38.53 -27.95
C ARG A 723 -25.03 38.28 -29.47
N MET A 724 -26.03 37.60 -30.04
CA MET A 724 -26.11 37.36 -31.49
C MET A 724 -26.86 38.48 -32.24
N CYS A 725 -27.55 39.35 -31.53
CA CYS A 725 -28.31 40.48 -32.12
C CYS A 725 -27.63 41.84 -31.93
N ASN A 726 -26.48 41.90 -31.30
CA ASN A 726 -25.56 43.03 -31.29
C ASN A 726 -24.21 42.61 -31.95
#